data_6871884b3d7f4283a2d02ea549138d1c
#
_entry.id   6871884b3d7f4283a2d02ea549138d1c
#
_cell.length_a   1.000
_cell.length_b   1.000
_cell.length_c   1.000
_cell.angle_alpha   90.00
_cell.angle_beta   90.00
_cell.angle_gamma   90.00
#
_symmetry.space_group_name_H-M   'P 1'
#
loop_
_entity.id
_entity.type
_entity.pdbx_description
1 polymer ?
#
loop_
_entity_poly.entity_id
_entity_poly.type
_entity_poly.pdbx_seq_one_letter_code
_entity_poly.pdbx_strand_id
1 'polypeptide(L)'
;MKTKFYLLILLSTYLTVLGCSKKILDNSEYGHLLPELKEPIPPVVNITLKDKEGWTMDTLDNGLIHYQFSKYIQTQTANQFVNVVELDLTSPEYELEFVTLGSQDTLSAVANSRGAIAAINATYEMDASYIKSNGTVTSPITLSPGHLRYWKHEGALFYNFGEDFKIEYGTKESYSQSPYTNIFSGSPMLIDDYKRVGEDFIGNVTGINLNSLDYEDYRRHQGVRHPRTVVALTESKKLLLVTIDGRFSESAGMTAKESTQFMVNYFGPQYALNMDGGGSTTMFVKDKGYKGVVNYPTDNGVRNHYGQRSLRTFILVKKRNQSDETFAGGDGTESNPYLIATANQLQNMHTLNWANTETNPYHFRLVADIDMIGRNWVPLNNIDPYAKYLHFDGDGHVIKNLKVAKAAYGSFFGVLFGSCKNLGLVNVDIESSNGAGAFGGYLGLRAPDKPVKIGVLENCFSTGKVVGTDAVGGLIGNIGKPQAGTTNPSRVSNSFSAAQVIATNTGTSNSRAGGLVGIIYEGGILENGFSSGEIISNTSSGKGAGGIVGWADYKFKNVVAFNSSISIVGATGTTGRISAAMGQVNGVIAQGENSWALETIPVKKNNVTVPSSSYVTGEVTIKEIAFDGESKTALFLRDMNNYNSILGWQLGPNNSWASTTNSNGKPILQWLFLRGDYETFYQ
;
A
#
# COMPACT_ATOMS: atom_id res chain seq x y z
N MET A 1 -57.92 -17.44 12.01
CA MET A 1 -57.82 -16.11 11.40
C MET A 1 -56.86 -15.20 12.22
N LYS A 2 -55.65 -15.66 12.55
CA LYS A 2 -54.61 -14.92 13.28
C LYS A 2 -53.20 -15.39 12.97
N THR A 3 -52.88 -15.70 11.69
CA THR A 3 -51.54 -16.19 11.34
C THR A 3 -51.03 -15.65 9.99
N LYS A 4 -51.48 -14.43 9.58
CA LYS A 4 -51.01 -13.79 8.35
C LYS A 4 -50.50 -12.35 8.50
N PHE A 5 -50.20 -11.90 9.71
CA PHE A 5 -49.77 -10.50 9.94
C PHE A 5 -48.32 -10.33 10.38
N TYR A 6 -47.53 -11.42 10.54
CA TYR A 6 -46.14 -11.35 10.97
C TYR A 6 -45.12 -11.54 9.86
N LEU A 7 -45.52 -11.73 8.60
CA LEU A 7 -44.60 -11.93 7.48
C LEU A 7 -44.35 -10.69 6.62
N LEU A 8 -45.03 -9.56 6.92
CA LEU A 8 -44.86 -8.31 6.18
C LEU A 8 -43.98 -7.27 6.88
N ILE A 9 -43.58 -7.51 8.15
CA ILE A 9 -42.71 -6.59 8.91
C ILE A 9 -41.24 -7.03 8.88
N LEU A 10 -40.96 -8.28 8.50
CA LEU A 10 -39.59 -8.80 8.39
C LEU A 10 -38.98 -8.59 6.99
N LEU A 11 -39.72 -8.11 6.01
CA LEU A 11 -39.18 -7.80 4.66
C LEU A 11 -38.85 -6.30 4.49
N SER A 12 -39.22 -5.43 5.44
CA SER A 12 -38.90 -4.00 5.39
C SER A 12 -37.62 -3.62 6.15
N THR A 13 -37.05 -4.56 6.93
CA THR A 13 -35.80 -4.31 7.69
C THR A 13 -34.57 -4.95 7.07
N TYR A 14 -34.69 -5.67 5.93
CA TYR A 14 -33.55 -6.29 5.22
C TYR A 14 -33.14 -5.54 3.95
N LEU A 15 -33.73 -4.37 3.67
CA LEU A 15 -33.38 -3.52 2.51
C LEU A 15 -32.69 -2.21 2.88
N THR A 16 -32.17 -2.08 4.11
CA THR A 16 -31.48 -0.84 4.55
C THR A 16 -30.00 -1.01 4.91
N VAL A 17 -29.35 -2.11 4.51
CA VAL A 17 -27.90 -2.29 4.77
C VAL A 17 -27.17 -2.80 3.51
N LEU A 18 -27.49 -2.25 2.35
CA LEU A 18 -26.65 -2.32 1.15
C LEU A 18 -26.87 -1.06 0.33
N GLY A 19 -26.43 0.04 0.92
CA GLY A 19 -26.36 1.33 0.28
C GLY A 19 -25.21 2.07 0.91
N CYS A 20 -23.98 1.93 0.40
CA CYS A 20 -23.17 3.12 0.24
C CYS A 20 -24.04 4.09 -0.55
N SER A 21 -24.85 4.88 0.14
CA SER A 21 -25.53 5.98 -0.49
C SER A 21 -24.45 6.97 -0.90
N LYS A 22 -23.96 6.89 -2.16
CA LYS A 22 -23.53 8.11 -2.84
C LYS A 22 -24.67 9.08 -2.53
N LYS A 23 -24.42 10.11 -1.74
CA LYS A 23 -25.36 11.22 -1.58
C LYS A 23 -25.63 11.69 -2.99
N ILE A 24 -26.82 11.38 -3.52
CA ILE A 24 -27.31 12.01 -4.74
C ILE A 24 -27.26 13.48 -4.38
N LEU A 25 -26.40 14.25 -5.06
CA LEU A 25 -26.39 15.69 -4.94
C LEU A 25 -27.82 16.16 -5.18
N ASP A 26 -28.34 16.92 -4.26
CA ASP A 26 -29.68 17.48 -4.42
C ASP A 26 -29.69 18.27 -5.73
N ASN A 27 -30.49 17.83 -6.69
CA ASN A 27 -30.66 18.47 -7.99
C ASN A 27 -31.08 19.94 -7.88
N SER A 28 -31.45 20.45 -6.70
CA SER A 28 -31.82 21.84 -6.48
C SER A 28 -30.65 22.80 -6.69
N GLU A 29 -29.38 22.37 -6.43
CA GLU A 29 -28.20 23.24 -6.59
C GLU A 29 -27.61 23.19 -8.01
N TYR A 30 -27.60 22.01 -8.66
CA TYR A 30 -27.01 21.78 -9.97
C TYR A 30 -27.96 21.08 -10.95
N GLY A 31 -29.25 21.06 -10.73
CA GLY A 31 -30.21 20.17 -11.39
C GLY A 31 -30.19 20.20 -12.92
N HIS A 32 -29.76 21.33 -13.54
CA HIS A 32 -29.58 21.47 -14.98
C HIS A 32 -28.17 21.13 -15.46
N LEU A 33 -27.24 20.87 -14.52
CA LEU A 33 -25.83 20.58 -14.80
C LEU A 33 -25.49 19.10 -14.63
N LEU A 34 -26.33 18.34 -13.89
CA LEU A 34 -26.08 16.92 -13.67
C LEU A 34 -26.49 16.12 -14.89
N PRO A 35 -25.55 15.38 -15.52
CA PRO A 35 -25.85 14.55 -16.69
C PRO A 35 -26.67 13.33 -16.31
N GLU A 36 -27.43 12.79 -17.28
CA GLU A 36 -27.98 11.44 -17.13
C GLU A 36 -26.83 10.43 -16.99
N LEU A 37 -26.97 9.55 -16.01
CA LEU A 37 -25.95 8.51 -15.75
C LEU A 37 -26.01 7.47 -16.88
N LYS A 38 -24.98 7.43 -17.71
CA LYS A 38 -24.77 6.37 -18.71
C LYS A 38 -24.11 5.15 -18.09
N GLU A 39 -24.29 4.01 -18.76
CA GLU A 39 -23.61 2.79 -18.35
C GLU A 39 -22.07 2.99 -18.33
N PRO A 40 -21.37 2.37 -17.37
CA PRO A 40 -19.91 2.43 -17.30
C PRO A 40 -19.27 1.82 -18.53
N ILE A 41 -18.15 2.39 -18.99
CA ILE A 41 -17.35 1.82 -20.06
C ILE A 41 -16.26 0.98 -19.41
N PRO A 42 -16.05 -0.26 -19.89
CA PRO A 42 -14.93 -1.07 -19.43
C PRO A 42 -13.61 -0.30 -19.62
N PRO A 43 -12.67 -0.43 -18.68
CA PRO A 43 -11.36 0.20 -18.81
C PRO A 43 -10.68 -0.26 -20.10
N VAL A 44 -10.02 0.66 -20.78
CA VAL A 44 -9.23 0.33 -21.96
C VAL A 44 -7.96 -0.36 -21.49
N VAL A 45 -7.96 -1.69 -21.58
CA VAL A 45 -6.81 -2.51 -21.16
C VAL A 45 -5.72 -2.43 -22.23
N ASN A 46 -4.51 -1.99 -21.83
CA ASN A 46 -3.26 -2.01 -22.61
C ASN A 46 -3.26 -1.22 -23.94
N ILE A 47 -3.47 0.10 -23.88
CA ILE A 47 -3.13 0.96 -25.00
C ILE A 47 -1.63 1.29 -24.94
N THR A 48 -0.84 0.73 -25.85
CA THR A 48 0.54 1.18 -26.06
C THR A 48 0.49 2.42 -26.95
N LEU A 49 0.51 3.60 -26.35
CA LEU A 49 0.44 4.87 -27.09
C LEU A 49 1.68 5.12 -27.97
N LYS A 50 2.84 4.55 -27.60
CA LYS A 50 4.11 4.67 -28.32
C LYS A 50 4.00 4.31 -29.80
N ASP A 51 3.17 3.35 -30.15
CA ASP A 51 3.05 2.82 -31.52
C ASP A 51 1.84 3.41 -32.26
N LYS A 52 1.12 4.36 -31.65
CA LYS A 52 -0.04 5.00 -32.28
C LYS A 52 0.35 6.28 -33.00
N GLU A 53 -0.14 6.38 -34.23
CA GLU A 53 0.07 7.54 -35.08
C GLU A 53 -0.37 8.85 -34.41
N GLY A 54 0.48 9.86 -34.47
CA GLY A 54 0.26 11.18 -33.87
C GLY A 54 0.78 11.33 -32.45
N TRP A 55 1.21 10.25 -31.80
CA TRP A 55 1.80 10.27 -30.47
C TRP A 55 3.32 10.26 -30.49
N THR A 56 3.91 11.04 -29.60
CA THR A 56 5.30 10.89 -29.12
C THR A 56 5.28 10.68 -27.63
N MET A 57 6.25 9.92 -27.12
CA MET A 57 6.38 9.59 -25.71
C MET A 57 7.82 9.82 -25.26
N ASP A 58 7.98 10.42 -24.11
CA ASP A 58 9.28 10.60 -23.47
C ASP A 58 9.18 10.26 -21.98
N THR A 59 9.99 9.31 -21.54
CA THR A 59 10.12 8.95 -20.12
C THR A 59 10.98 10.01 -19.45
N LEU A 60 10.37 10.83 -18.62
CA LEU A 60 11.06 11.90 -17.89
C LEU A 60 11.89 11.33 -16.74
N ASP A 61 11.34 10.30 -16.08
CA ASP A 61 11.97 9.56 -14.98
C ASP A 61 11.14 8.28 -14.72
N ASN A 62 11.57 7.41 -13.79
CA ASN A 62 10.84 6.21 -13.43
C ASN A 62 9.45 6.56 -12.84
N GLY A 63 8.38 6.09 -13.49
CA GLY A 63 7.00 6.40 -13.08
C GLY A 63 6.49 7.79 -13.50
N LEU A 64 7.23 8.55 -14.32
CA LEU A 64 6.82 9.84 -14.85
C LEU A 64 7.06 9.92 -16.36
N ILE A 65 5.99 10.03 -17.14
CA ILE A 65 6.01 9.99 -18.61
C ILE A 65 5.33 11.23 -19.17
N HIS A 66 5.93 11.83 -20.20
CA HIS A 66 5.31 12.89 -20.99
C HIS A 66 4.93 12.36 -22.36
N TYR A 67 3.64 12.45 -22.68
CA TYR A 67 3.09 12.18 -24.00
C TYR A 67 2.71 13.47 -24.70
N GLN A 68 2.92 13.51 -26.02
CA GLN A 68 2.46 14.59 -26.86
C GLN A 68 1.72 14.03 -28.07
N PHE A 69 0.53 14.54 -28.32
CA PHE A 69 -0.31 14.20 -29.48
C PHE A 69 -0.37 15.35 -30.44
N SER A 70 -0.15 15.12 -31.73
CA SER A 70 -0.28 16.12 -32.80
C SER A 70 -0.81 15.45 -34.04
N LYS A 71 -2.12 15.59 -34.29
CA LYS A 71 -2.77 14.98 -35.47
C LYS A 71 -4.15 15.57 -35.75
N TYR A 72 -4.59 15.44 -37.00
CA TYR A 72 -5.98 15.64 -37.40
C TYR A 72 -6.85 14.48 -36.87
N ILE A 73 -7.91 14.79 -36.13
CA ILE A 73 -8.89 13.84 -35.66
C ILE A 73 -10.12 13.88 -36.57
N GLN A 74 -10.34 12.80 -37.33
CA GLN A 74 -11.40 12.74 -38.33
C GLN A 74 -12.81 12.95 -37.74
N THR A 75 -13.08 12.38 -36.57
CA THR A 75 -14.38 12.49 -35.88
C THR A 75 -14.65 13.93 -35.37
N GLN A 76 -13.59 14.67 -35.11
CA GLN A 76 -13.67 16.09 -34.73
C GLN A 76 -13.53 17.05 -35.88
N THR A 77 -13.13 16.56 -37.05
CA THR A 77 -12.82 17.40 -38.27
C THR A 77 -11.85 18.54 -37.94
N ALA A 78 -10.84 18.29 -37.13
CA ALA A 78 -9.90 19.30 -36.64
C ALA A 78 -8.53 18.71 -36.27
N ASN A 79 -7.49 19.53 -36.44
CA ASN A 79 -6.20 19.26 -35.83
C ASN A 79 -6.28 19.47 -34.32
N GLN A 80 -5.59 18.61 -33.58
CA GLN A 80 -5.46 18.73 -32.13
C GLN A 80 -4.00 18.58 -31.68
N PHE A 81 -3.64 19.36 -30.68
CA PHE A 81 -2.35 19.30 -30.01
C PHE A 81 -2.60 19.14 -28.51
N VAL A 82 -2.15 17.99 -27.96
CA VAL A 82 -2.42 17.62 -26.57
C VAL A 82 -1.12 17.18 -25.90
N ASN A 83 -0.87 17.68 -24.70
CA ASN A 83 0.18 17.18 -23.82
C ASN A 83 -0.42 16.46 -22.63
N VAL A 84 0.18 15.35 -22.25
CA VAL A 84 -0.21 14.56 -21.06
C VAL A 84 1.04 14.23 -20.26
N VAL A 85 1.04 14.57 -18.98
CA VAL A 85 1.99 14.03 -18.01
C VAL A 85 1.29 12.95 -17.23
N GLU A 86 1.80 11.73 -17.31
CA GLU A 86 1.36 10.58 -16.53
C GLU A 86 2.31 10.37 -15.36
N LEU A 87 1.76 10.41 -14.15
CA LEU A 87 2.46 10.15 -12.91
C LEU A 87 1.93 8.87 -12.26
N ASP A 88 2.81 7.96 -11.90
CA ASP A 88 2.49 6.82 -11.06
C ASP A 88 2.39 7.26 -9.59
N LEU A 89 1.16 7.35 -9.05
CA LEU A 89 0.94 7.73 -7.66
C LEU A 89 1.41 6.66 -6.66
N THR A 90 1.69 5.44 -7.11
CA THR A 90 2.28 4.40 -6.27
C THR A 90 3.80 4.56 -6.12
N SER A 91 4.43 5.42 -6.94
CA SER A 91 5.85 5.71 -6.86
C SER A 91 6.17 6.57 -5.64
N PRO A 92 7.07 6.13 -4.75
CA PRO A 92 7.47 6.93 -3.59
C PRO A 92 8.41 8.08 -3.96
N GLU A 93 8.83 8.18 -5.23
CA GLU A 93 9.83 9.16 -5.68
C GLU A 93 9.26 10.55 -5.89
N TYR A 94 7.93 10.68 -5.97
CA TYR A 94 7.26 11.93 -6.30
C TYR A 94 6.26 12.36 -5.24
N GLU A 95 6.02 13.65 -5.21
CA GLU A 95 4.96 14.28 -4.44
C GLU A 95 4.21 15.29 -5.31
N LEU A 96 2.94 15.51 -4.97
CA LEU A 96 2.15 16.59 -5.54
C LEU A 96 2.16 17.79 -4.59
N GLU A 97 2.36 18.98 -5.13
CA GLU A 97 2.18 20.22 -4.40
C GLU A 97 1.01 20.99 -4.99
N PHE A 98 -0.04 21.22 -4.19
CA PHE A 98 -1.17 22.07 -4.54
C PHE A 98 -0.87 23.50 -4.11
N VAL A 99 -0.48 24.33 -5.07
CA VAL A 99 0.00 25.69 -4.82
C VAL A 99 -1.13 26.69 -4.92
N THR A 100 -1.23 27.56 -3.89
CA THR A 100 -2.05 28.78 -3.94
C THR A 100 -1.17 29.97 -3.59
N LEU A 101 -1.16 30.98 -4.47
CA LEU A 101 -0.35 32.20 -4.33
C LEU A 101 -1.19 33.37 -3.81
N GLY A 102 -0.58 34.21 -3.01
CA GLY A 102 -1.14 35.50 -2.59
C GLY A 102 -1.24 36.51 -3.74
N SER A 103 -0.29 36.49 -4.69
CA SER A 103 -0.27 37.26 -5.94
C SER A 103 -0.19 36.32 -7.14
N GLN A 104 -0.67 36.77 -8.31
CA GLN A 104 -0.59 35.97 -9.54
C GLN A 104 0.84 35.90 -10.08
N ASP A 105 1.21 34.76 -10.65
CA ASP A 105 2.46 34.53 -11.37
C ASP A 105 2.27 33.50 -12.49
N THR A 106 3.26 33.35 -13.37
CA THR A 106 3.20 32.37 -14.46
C THR A 106 3.55 30.99 -13.97
N LEU A 107 2.94 29.95 -14.58
CA LEU A 107 3.23 28.56 -14.20
C LEU A 107 4.73 28.24 -14.26
N SER A 108 5.41 28.67 -15.33
CA SER A 108 6.85 28.36 -15.49
C SER A 108 7.73 29.03 -14.43
N ALA A 109 7.39 30.24 -13.97
CA ALA A 109 8.12 30.89 -12.90
C ALA A 109 7.94 30.14 -11.57
N VAL A 110 6.69 29.79 -11.24
CA VAL A 110 6.36 29.03 -10.02
C VAL A 110 6.99 27.63 -10.04
N ALA A 111 6.88 26.90 -11.14
CA ALA A 111 7.43 25.56 -11.28
C ALA A 111 8.96 25.56 -11.14
N ASN A 112 9.65 26.49 -11.80
CA ASN A 112 11.11 26.61 -11.70
C ASN A 112 11.55 27.00 -10.28
N SER A 113 10.90 27.97 -9.65
CA SER A 113 11.27 28.45 -8.29
C SER A 113 11.05 27.38 -7.23
N ARG A 114 10.12 26.44 -7.45
CA ARG A 114 9.79 25.36 -6.53
C ARG A 114 10.42 24.00 -6.90
N GLY A 115 11.23 23.95 -7.95
CA GLY A 115 11.92 22.74 -8.38
C GLY A 115 11.01 21.65 -8.95
N ALA A 116 9.87 22.01 -9.55
CA ALA A 116 8.96 21.06 -10.16
C ALA A 116 9.59 20.36 -11.38
N ILE A 117 9.25 19.08 -11.58
CA ILE A 117 9.59 18.30 -12.78
C ILE A 117 8.51 18.49 -13.84
N ALA A 118 7.26 18.52 -13.40
CA ALA A 118 6.11 18.84 -14.25
C ALA A 118 5.11 19.67 -13.45
N ALA A 119 4.28 20.45 -14.15
CA ALA A 119 3.24 21.22 -13.50
C ALA A 119 2.12 21.60 -14.51
N ILE A 120 0.95 21.94 -13.96
CA ILE A 120 -0.23 22.36 -14.72
C ILE A 120 -0.96 23.48 -13.95
N ASN A 121 -1.67 24.36 -14.65
CA ASN A 121 -2.60 25.28 -14.02
C ASN A 121 -3.80 24.54 -13.42
N ALA A 122 -4.48 25.13 -12.42
CA ALA A 122 -5.51 24.42 -11.67
C ALA A 122 -6.90 25.07 -11.74
N THR A 123 -7.32 25.76 -10.68
CA THR A 123 -8.71 26.18 -10.48
C THR A 123 -9.10 27.41 -11.30
N TYR A 124 -10.39 27.62 -11.44
CA TYR A 124 -10.99 28.87 -11.92
C TYR A 124 -10.76 30.04 -10.93
N GLU A 125 -11.46 31.12 -11.12
CA GLU A 125 -11.40 32.29 -10.24
C GLU A 125 -11.70 31.93 -8.79
N MET A 126 -11.03 32.61 -7.86
CA MET A 126 -11.10 32.30 -6.44
C MET A 126 -12.50 32.43 -5.84
N ASP A 127 -13.35 33.35 -6.33
CA ASP A 127 -14.71 33.51 -5.85
C ASP A 127 -15.66 32.36 -6.27
N ALA A 128 -15.34 31.70 -7.38
CA ALA A 128 -16.14 30.62 -7.99
C ALA A 128 -15.64 29.21 -7.63
N SER A 129 -14.43 29.09 -7.10
CA SER A 129 -13.79 27.79 -6.80
C SER A 129 -13.62 27.57 -5.31
N TYR A 130 -13.69 26.30 -4.86
CA TYR A 130 -13.21 25.92 -3.54
C TYR A 130 -11.72 25.61 -3.60
N ILE A 131 -10.94 26.30 -2.78
CA ILE A 131 -9.49 26.19 -2.76
C ILE A 131 -9.01 26.00 -1.33
N LYS A 132 -8.44 24.81 -1.06
CA LYS A 132 -7.77 24.48 0.19
C LYS A 132 -6.40 23.91 -0.14
N SER A 133 -5.36 24.46 0.44
CA SER A 133 -3.96 24.09 0.21
C SER A 133 -3.24 23.99 1.53
N ASN A 134 -2.60 22.85 1.80
CA ASN A 134 -1.91 22.57 3.07
C ASN A 134 -2.78 22.88 4.31
N GLY A 135 -4.06 22.46 4.28
CA GLY A 135 -5.02 22.68 5.37
C GLY A 135 -5.64 24.09 5.41
N THR A 136 -5.10 25.05 4.67
CA THR A 136 -5.60 26.43 4.66
C THR A 136 -6.61 26.65 3.55
N VAL A 137 -7.83 27.06 3.90
CA VAL A 137 -8.87 27.45 2.93
C VAL A 137 -8.60 28.89 2.49
N THR A 138 -8.27 29.06 1.22
CA THR A 138 -8.03 30.39 0.61
C THR A 138 -9.22 30.88 -0.19
N SER A 139 -10.10 29.99 -0.63
CA SER A 139 -11.41 30.34 -1.22
C SER A 139 -12.49 29.37 -0.77
N PRO A 140 -13.51 29.85 -0.03
CA PRO A 140 -14.64 29.02 0.40
C PRO A 140 -15.84 29.02 -0.58
N ILE A 141 -15.69 29.47 -1.81
CA ILE A 141 -16.74 29.80 -2.78
C ILE A 141 -17.66 30.90 -2.23
N THR A 142 -17.50 32.12 -2.73
CA THR A 142 -18.26 33.26 -2.24
C THR A 142 -19.48 33.59 -3.10
N LEU A 143 -19.58 33.01 -4.31
CA LEU A 143 -20.73 33.17 -5.19
C LEU A 143 -21.96 32.47 -4.61
N SER A 144 -23.15 33.05 -4.90
CA SER A 144 -24.44 32.45 -4.53
C SER A 144 -24.95 31.53 -5.65
N PRO A 145 -25.76 30.52 -5.32
CA PRO A 145 -26.52 29.77 -6.31
C PRO A 145 -27.29 30.69 -7.27
N GLY A 146 -27.26 30.38 -8.56
CA GLY A 146 -27.83 31.23 -9.62
C GLY A 146 -26.90 32.29 -10.19
N HIS A 147 -25.73 32.52 -9.63
CA HIS A 147 -24.70 33.34 -10.27
C HIS A 147 -24.17 32.64 -11.54
N LEU A 148 -23.92 33.41 -12.62
CA LEU A 148 -23.54 32.85 -13.91
C LEU A 148 -22.30 31.95 -13.88
N ARG A 149 -21.38 32.13 -12.91
CA ARG A 149 -20.17 31.36 -12.70
C ARG A 149 -20.25 30.31 -11.60
N TYR A 150 -21.45 30.11 -10.99
CA TYR A 150 -21.62 29.20 -9.85
C TYR A 150 -21.28 27.74 -10.20
N TRP A 151 -21.44 27.34 -11.45
CA TRP A 151 -21.15 25.99 -11.95
C TRP A 151 -19.65 25.58 -11.88
N LYS A 152 -18.72 26.51 -11.64
CA LYS A 152 -17.26 26.28 -11.74
C LYS A 152 -16.64 25.39 -10.63
N HIS A 153 -17.44 24.89 -9.70
CA HIS A 153 -16.98 24.05 -8.58
C HIS A 153 -17.75 22.71 -8.42
N GLU A 154 -18.29 22.21 -9.49
CA GLU A 154 -19.12 21.00 -9.54
C GLU A 154 -18.41 19.75 -9.01
N GLY A 155 -17.11 19.58 -9.28
CA GLY A 155 -16.26 18.51 -8.80
C GLY A 155 -14.99 19.05 -8.17
N ALA A 156 -14.24 18.19 -7.48
CA ALA A 156 -12.94 18.57 -6.92
C ALA A 156 -11.93 17.43 -6.93
N LEU A 157 -10.66 17.84 -6.92
CA LEU A 157 -9.50 17.02 -6.64
C LEU A 157 -9.25 17.05 -5.13
N PHE A 158 -9.07 15.89 -4.52
CA PHE A 158 -8.74 15.73 -3.11
C PHE A 158 -7.41 15.00 -2.98
N TYR A 159 -6.51 15.56 -2.21
CA TYR A 159 -5.19 14.98 -2.02
C TYR A 159 -4.66 15.22 -0.61
N ASN A 160 -4.25 14.15 0.03
CA ASN A 160 -3.34 14.17 1.17
C ASN A 160 -2.13 13.31 0.82
N PHE A 161 -0.98 13.71 1.32
CA PHE A 161 0.21 12.88 1.18
C PHE A 161 0.03 11.54 1.95
N GLY A 162 0.31 10.41 1.28
CA GLY A 162 0.14 9.07 1.87
C GLY A 162 -1.31 8.55 1.90
N GLU A 163 -2.25 9.29 1.32
CA GLU A 163 -3.63 8.87 1.12
C GLU A 163 -3.99 8.76 -0.37
N ASP A 164 -5.14 8.15 -0.66
CA ASP A 164 -5.63 8.06 -2.04
C ASP A 164 -5.96 9.44 -2.62
N PHE A 165 -5.46 9.70 -3.83
CA PHE A 165 -5.93 10.82 -4.63
C PHE A 165 -7.35 10.53 -5.12
N LYS A 166 -8.26 11.52 -5.00
CA LYS A 166 -9.66 11.36 -5.41
C LYS A 166 -10.11 12.47 -6.33
N ILE A 167 -11.05 12.13 -7.19
CA ILE A 167 -11.82 13.07 -8.02
C ILE A 167 -13.29 12.76 -7.79
N GLU A 168 -14.04 13.69 -7.21
CA GLU A 168 -15.43 13.45 -6.81
C GLU A 168 -16.28 14.72 -7.05
N TYR A 169 -17.59 14.52 -7.31
CA TYR A 169 -18.55 15.61 -7.20
C TYR A 169 -18.62 16.14 -5.77
N GLY A 170 -18.91 17.43 -5.62
CA GLY A 170 -19.08 17.99 -4.31
C GLY A 170 -19.80 19.32 -4.29
N THR A 171 -20.11 19.78 -3.09
CA THR A 171 -20.71 21.09 -2.80
C THR A 171 -19.77 21.87 -1.88
N LYS A 172 -20.02 23.18 -1.77
CA LYS A 172 -19.33 24.03 -0.80
C LYS A 172 -19.29 23.41 0.60
N GLU A 173 -20.42 22.85 1.04
CA GLU A 173 -20.58 22.22 2.34
C GLU A 173 -19.72 20.95 2.47
N SER A 174 -19.79 20.07 1.46
CA SER A 174 -19.01 18.83 1.48
C SER A 174 -17.49 19.08 1.44
N TYR A 175 -17.05 20.08 0.69
CA TYR A 175 -15.64 20.49 0.65
C TYR A 175 -15.16 21.05 1.99
N SER A 176 -16.00 21.88 2.65
CA SER A 176 -15.65 22.49 3.94
C SER A 176 -15.56 21.46 5.07
N GLN A 177 -16.35 20.40 5.01
CA GLN A 177 -16.36 19.31 5.99
C GLN A 177 -15.30 18.22 5.70
N SER A 178 -14.65 18.28 4.56
CA SER A 178 -13.68 17.28 4.13
C SER A 178 -12.39 17.34 4.96
N PRO A 179 -11.87 16.18 5.43
CA PRO A 179 -10.61 16.10 6.18
C PRO A 179 -9.37 16.31 5.29
N TYR A 180 -9.53 16.30 3.96
CA TYR A 180 -8.41 16.50 3.05
C TYR A 180 -7.77 17.88 3.22
N THR A 181 -6.44 17.92 3.24
CA THR A 181 -5.66 19.16 3.39
C THR A 181 -5.51 19.92 2.08
N ASN A 182 -5.69 19.23 0.94
CA ASN A 182 -5.63 19.84 -0.38
C ASN A 182 -6.90 19.50 -1.15
N ILE A 183 -7.64 20.56 -1.56
CA ILE A 183 -8.89 20.45 -2.32
C ILE A 183 -8.92 21.57 -3.35
N PHE A 184 -8.93 21.21 -4.64
CA PHE A 184 -9.05 22.13 -5.74
C PHE A 184 -10.27 21.76 -6.58
N SER A 185 -11.29 22.63 -6.59
CA SER A 185 -12.51 22.38 -7.37
C SER A 185 -12.37 22.80 -8.84
N GLY A 186 -13.15 22.17 -9.68
CA GLY A 186 -13.23 22.40 -11.13
C GLY A 186 -14.58 22.01 -11.70
N SER A 187 -14.76 22.18 -13.01
CA SER A 187 -15.97 21.81 -13.76
C SER A 187 -15.71 21.90 -15.28
N PRO A 188 -16.38 21.08 -16.11
CA PRO A 188 -17.30 20.00 -15.72
C PRO A 188 -16.55 18.72 -15.32
N MET A 189 -17.23 17.83 -14.60
CA MET A 189 -16.83 16.44 -14.54
C MET A 189 -16.96 15.84 -15.94
N LEU A 190 -15.93 15.16 -16.43
CA LEU A 190 -15.90 14.53 -17.75
C LEU A 190 -16.19 13.03 -17.66
N ILE A 191 -15.61 12.36 -16.65
CA ILE A 191 -15.76 10.93 -16.43
C ILE A 191 -15.94 10.72 -14.92
N ASP A 192 -16.99 9.98 -14.53
CA ASP A 192 -17.28 9.60 -13.14
C ASP A 192 -17.48 8.09 -13.07
N ASP A 193 -16.54 7.38 -12.46
CA ASP A 193 -16.54 5.93 -12.33
C ASP A 193 -16.82 5.24 -13.68
N TYR A 194 -15.98 5.56 -14.67
CA TYR A 194 -16.07 5.14 -16.08
C TYR A 194 -17.31 5.63 -16.85
N LYS A 195 -18.21 6.40 -16.24
CA LYS A 195 -19.35 6.99 -16.95
C LYS A 195 -18.94 8.24 -17.67
N ARG A 196 -19.30 8.37 -18.94
CA ARG A 196 -18.93 9.50 -19.84
C ARG A 196 -19.83 10.71 -19.59
N VAL A 197 -19.85 11.21 -18.37
CA VAL A 197 -20.79 12.29 -17.99
C VAL A 197 -20.58 13.58 -18.78
N GLY A 198 -19.38 13.89 -19.23
CA GLY A 198 -19.06 15.06 -20.06
C GLY A 198 -19.59 15.00 -21.49
N GLU A 199 -20.07 13.84 -21.97
CA GLU A 199 -20.67 13.75 -23.31
C GLU A 199 -22.09 14.34 -23.39
N ASP A 200 -22.82 14.37 -22.28
CA ASP A 200 -24.22 14.80 -22.23
C ASP A 200 -24.43 16.06 -21.41
N PHE A 201 -23.36 16.68 -20.96
CA PHE A 201 -23.40 17.74 -19.98
C PHE A 201 -24.18 19.01 -20.45
N ILE A 202 -24.20 19.29 -21.75
CA ILE A 202 -24.78 20.53 -22.25
C ILE A 202 -26.30 20.57 -22.21
N GLY A 203 -26.95 19.42 -22.00
CA GLY A 203 -28.40 19.30 -22.07
C GLY A 203 -28.94 19.62 -23.46
N ASN A 204 -30.21 20.00 -23.54
CA ASN A 204 -30.85 20.36 -24.82
C ASN A 204 -30.51 21.79 -25.22
N VAL A 205 -29.52 21.95 -26.12
CA VAL A 205 -29.13 23.24 -26.72
C VAL A 205 -29.53 23.33 -28.19
N THR A 206 -30.47 22.53 -28.66
CA THR A 206 -30.94 22.48 -30.03
C THR A 206 -31.43 23.87 -30.45
N GLY A 207 -30.89 24.39 -31.53
CA GLY A 207 -31.23 25.71 -32.09
C GLY A 207 -30.58 26.91 -31.38
N ILE A 208 -29.74 26.70 -30.39
CA ILE A 208 -29.02 27.79 -29.73
C ILE A 208 -27.65 27.98 -30.38
N ASN A 209 -27.31 29.19 -30.77
CA ASN A 209 -25.97 29.56 -31.14
C ASN A 209 -25.13 29.77 -29.88
N LEU A 210 -24.36 28.75 -29.48
CA LEU A 210 -23.55 28.76 -28.25
C LEU A 210 -22.53 29.92 -28.23
N ASN A 211 -22.05 30.35 -29.39
CA ASN A 211 -21.09 31.45 -29.48
C ASN A 211 -21.72 32.84 -29.16
N SER A 212 -23.06 32.95 -29.21
CA SER A 212 -23.75 34.18 -28.85
C SER A 212 -24.08 34.29 -27.37
N LEU A 213 -23.91 33.22 -26.61
CA LEU A 213 -24.10 33.23 -25.15
C LEU A 213 -22.95 34.00 -24.47
N ASP A 214 -23.20 34.41 -23.22
CA ASP A 214 -22.16 34.97 -22.36
C ASP A 214 -20.94 34.04 -22.28
N TYR A 215 -19.75 34.61 -22.18
CA TYR A 215 -18.52 33.80 -22.08
C TYR A 215 -18.51 32.91 -20.88
N GLU A 216 -19.15 33.34 -19.80
CA GLU A 216 -19.26 32.63 -18.52
C GLU A 216 -20.44 31.65 -18.47
N ASP A 217 -21.26 31.55 -19.52
CA ASP A 217 -22.35 30.59 -19.59
C ASP A 217 -21.80 29.16 -19.72
N TYR A 218 -22.21 28.25 -18.81
CA TYR A 218 -21.76 26.89 -18.81
C TYR A 218 -22.00 26.15 -20.12
N ARG A 219 -23.09 26.43 -20.84
CA ARG A 219 -23.44 25.82 -22.13
C ARG A 219 -22.41 26.19 -23.19
N ARG A 220 -22.01 27.47 -23.25
CA ARG A 220 -20.95 27.94 -24.11
C ARG A 220 -19.62 27.34 -23.72
N HIS A 221 -19.29 27.35 -22.43
CA HIS A 221 -18.02 26.84 -21.93
C HIS A 221 -17.83 25.36 -22.30
N GLN A 222 -18.88 24.56 -22.25
CA GLN A 222 -18.80 23.13 -22.49
C GLN A 222 -19.01 22.73 -23.95
N GLY A 223 -19.89 23.44 -24.64
CA GLY A 223 -20.29 23.13 -26.02
C GLY A 223 -19.43 23.77 -27.11
N VAL A 224 -18.59 24.74 -26.78
CA VAL A 224 -17.66 25.38 -27.72
C VAL A 224 -16.25 24.84 -27.49
N ARG A 225 -15.48 24.71 -28.56
CA ARG A 225 -14.07 24.32 -28.51
C ARG A 225 -13.23 25.41 -27.86
N HIS A 226 -12.49 25.01 -26.81
CA HIS A 226 -11.55 25.84 -26.07
C HIS A 226 -10.27 25.08 -25.80
N PRO A 227 -9.14 25.74 -25.51
CA PRO A 227 -8.05 25.10 -24.77
C PRO A 227 -8.59 24.55 -23.46
N ARG A 228 -8.14 23.33 -23.07
CA ARG A 228 -8.62 22.64 -21.87
C ARG A 228 -7.47 22.21 -20.97
N THR A 229 -7.72 22.26 -19.70
CA THR A 229 -6.89 21.62 -18.66
C THR A 229 -7.73 20.54 -18.03
N VAL A 230 -7.23 19.31 -18.01
CA VAL A 230 -7.94 18.15 -17.43
C VAL A 230 -7.01 17.42 -16.47
N VAL A 231 -7.57 17.01 -15.33
CA VAL A 231 -6.92 16.08 -14.41
C VAL A 231 -7.73 14.80 -14.37
N ALA A 232 -7.06 13.66 -14.57
CA ALA A 232 -7.74 12.37 -14.60
C ALA A 232 -6.98 11.32 -13.79
N LEU A 233 -7.72 10.30 -13.32
CA LEU A 233 -7.21 9.22 -12.50
C LEU A 233 -7.63 7.88 -13.10
N THR A 234 -6.66 6.97 -13.28
CA THR A 234 -6.93 5.59 -13.69
C THR A 234 -7.13 4.68 -12.46
N GLU A 235 -7.74 3.52 -12.68
CA GLU A 235 -7.87 2.46 -11.65
C GLU A 235 -6.49 2.01 -11.11
N SER A 236 -5.49 1.97 -12.00
CA SER A 236 -4.11 1.61 -11.65
C SER A 236 -3.33 2.74 -10.97
N LYS A 237 -4.02 3.75 -10.43
CA LYS A 237 -3.43 4.90 -9.72
C LYS A 237 -2.46 5.73 -10.57
N LYS A 238 -2.67 5.82 -11.88
CA LYS A 238 -1.97 6.78 -12.73
C LYS A 238 -2.73 8.09 -12.73
N LEU A 239 -2.07 9.17 -12.33
CA LEU A 239 -2.58 10.53 -12.43
C LEU A 239 -2.19 11.10 -13.81
N LEU A 240 -3.16 11.63 -14.53
CA LEU A 240 -2.97 12.26 -15.83
C LEU A 240 -3.21 13.77 -15.70
N LEU A 241 -2.17 14.54 -15.94
CA LEU A 241 -2.25 16.00 -16.08
C LEU A 241 -2.29 16.30 -17.57
N VAL A 242 -3.35 16.92 -18.07
CA VAL A 242 -3.62 17.04 -19.50
C VAL A 242 -3.84 18.51 -19.90
N THR A 243 -3.16 18.98 -20.95
CA THR A 243 -3.48 20.22 -21.63
C THR A 243 -3.86 19.95 -23.09
N ILE A 244 -4.97 20.50 -23.52
CA ILE A 244 -5.44 20.51 -24.91
C ILE A 244 -5.33 21.93 -25.41
N ASP A 245 -4.47 22.16 -26.37
CA ASP A 245 -4.34 23.50 -26.99
C ASP A 245 -5.57 23.85 -27.84
N GLY A 246 -5.75 25.10 -28.13
CA GLY A 246 -6.91 25.51 -28.93
C GLY A 246 -6.74 26.87 -29.55
N ARG A 247 -7.77 27.34 -30.27
CA ARG A 247 -7.86 28.66 -30.91
C ARG A 247 -6.89 28.86 -32.09
N PHE A 248 -6.25 27.80 -32.57
CA PHE A 248 -5.35 27.84 -33.74
C PHE A 248 -5.73 26.77 -34.75
N SER A 249 -5.30 26.96 -36.03
CA SER A 249 -5.52 25.97 -37.10
C SER A 249 -4.84 24.63 -36.82
N GLU A 250 -3.73 24.63 -36.09
CA GLU A 250 -2.95 23.44 -35.70
C GLU A 250 -3.51 22.74 -34.46
N SER A 251 -4.37 23.44 -33.70
CA SER A 251 -5.14 22.88 -32.61
C SER A 251 -6.40 23.69 -32.37
N ALA A 252 -7.54 23.11 -32.70
CA ALA A 252 -8.83 23.80 -32.59
C ALA A 252 -9.32 23.92 -31.12
N GLY A 253 -8.81 23.08 -30.25
CA GLY A 253 -9.35 22.84 -28.92
C GLY A 253 -10.47 21.80 -28.93
N MET A 254 -11.02 21.52 -27.78
CA MET A 254 -12.08 20.52 -27.62
C MET A 254 -13.26 21.05 -26.81
N THR A 255 -14.46 20.58 -27.13
CA THR A 255 -15.65 20.66 -26.30
C THR A 255 -15.51 19.69 -25.10
N ALA A 256 -16.36 19.78 -24.08
CA ALA A 256 -16.40 18.81 -22.99
C ALA A 256 -16.60 17.38 -23.52
N LYS A 257 -17.53 17.20 -24.46
CA LYS A 257 -17.79 15.92 -25.13
C LYS A 257 -16.54 15.35 -25.83
N GLU A 258 -15.88 16.18 -26.65
CA GLU A 258 -14.68 15.75 -27.40
C GLU A 258 -13.51 15.43 -26.47
N SER A 259 -13.37 16.18 -25.36
CA SER A 259 -12.36 15.89 -24.32
C SER A 259 -12.65 14.57 -23.62
N THR A 260 -13.90 14.30 -23.26
CA THR A 260 -14.34 13.02 -22.69
C THR A 260 -14.01 11.86 -23.61
N GLN A 261 -14.39 11.96 -24.90
CA GLN A 261 -14.11 10.93 -25.90
C GLN A 261 -12.60 10.72 -26.11
N PHE A 262 -11.83 11.80 -26.12
CA PHE A 262 -10.38 11.72 -26.24
C PHE A 262 -9.77 10.96 -25.06
N MET A 263 -10.14 11.32 -23.84
CA MET A 263 -9.64 10.64 -22.63
C MET A 263 -10.00 9.15 -22.60
N VAL A 264 -11.24 8.80 -22.95
CA VAL A 264 -11.69 7.40 -23.01
C VAL A 264 -10.92 6.62 -24.08
N ASN A 265 -10.74 7.19 -25.28
CA ASN A 265 -10.14 6.49 -26.43
C ASN A 265 -8.64 6.22 -26.25
N TYR A 266 -7.94 7.01 -25.46
CA TYR A 266 -6.48 6.93 -25.36
C TYR A 266 -5.97 6.52 -23.97
N PHE A 267 -6.72 6.79 -22.89
CA PHE A 267 -6.25 6.53 -21.52
C PHE A 267 -7.22 5.71 -20.68
N GLY A 268 -8.52 5.73 -20.96
CA GLY A 268 -9.56 5.00 -20.23
C GLY A 268 -9.57 5.28 -18.72
N PRO A 269 -9.51 6.55 -18.26
CA PRO A 269 -9.45 6.83 -16.84
C PRO A 269 -10.78 6.50 -16.16
N GLN A 270 -10.71 6.17 -14.87
CA GLN A 270 -11.89 5.95 -14.04
C GLN A 270 -12.59 7.28 -13.73
N TYR A 271 -11.81 8.33 -13.50
CA TYR A 271 -12.31 9.70 -13.23
C TYR A 271 -11.59 10.72 -14.07
N ALA A 272 -12.29 11.78 -14.48
CA ALA A 272 -11.68 12.94 -15.14
C ALA A 272 -12.47 14.21 -14.85
N LEU A 273 -11.77 15.29 -14.47
CA LEU A 273 -12.32 16.60 -14.15
C LEU A 273 -11.65 17.66 -15.01
N ASN A 274 -12.46 18.52 -15.66
CA ASN A 274 -11.95 19.70 -16.32
C ASN A 274 -11.65 20.80 -15.28
N MET A 275 -10.48 21.40 -15.42
CA MET A 275 -10.01 22.52 -14.62
C MET A 275 -10.10 23.82 -15.42
N ASP A 276 -9.52 24.94 -14.92
CA ASP A 276 -9.52 26.19 -15.66
C ASP A 276 -8.81 26.06 -17.02
N GLY A 277 -9.53 26.42 -18.04
CA GLY A 277 -9.14 26.31 -19.44
C GLY A 277 -8.85 27.63 -20.14
N GLY A 278 -9.03 27.64 -21.47
CA GLY A 278 -8.85 28.85 -22.27
C GLY A 278 -7.43 29.41 -22.21
N GLY A 279 -7.29 30.70 -21.95
CA GLY A 279 -5.97 31.34 -21.84
C GLY A 279 -5.12 30.90 -20.66
N SER A 280 -5.72 30.23 -19.66
CA SER A 280 -5.04 29.69 -18.49
C SER A 280 -4.34 28.36 -18.76
N THR A 281 -4.76 27.63 -19.80
CA THR A 281 -4.22 26.28 -20.11
C THR A 281 -2.73 26.35 -20.37
N THR A 282 -1.95 25.81 -19.42
CA THR A 282 -0.48 25.80 -19.48
C THR A 282 0.07 24.54 -18.81
N MET A 283 1.03 23.89 -19.47
CA MET A 283 1.80 22.77 -18.92
C MET A 283 3.29 23.09 -18.92
N PHE A 284 3.91 22.79 -17.79
CA PHE A 284 5.34 22.85 -17.61
C PHE A 284 5.91 21.42 -17.52
N VAL A 285 7.01 21.18 -18.24
CA VAL A 285 7.86 19.99 -18.12
C VAL A 285 9.30 20.48 -18.09
N LYS A 286 10.03 20.15 -17.02
CA LYS A 286 11.40 20.61 -16.82
C LYS A 286 12.30 20.25 -17.99
N ASP A 287 13.17 21.19 -18.36
CA ASP A 287 14.16 21.06 -19.44
C ASP A 287 13.56 20.81 -20.85
N LYS A 288 12.24 21.05 -21.03
CA LYS A 288 11.55 20.94 -22.31
C LYS A 288 10.90 22.25 -22.75
N GLY A 289 10.55 22.33 -24.02
CA GLY A 289 9.88 23.49 -24.58
C GLY A 289 10.64 24.81 -24.38
N TYR A 290 9.92 25.90 -24.17
CA TYR A 290 10.52 27.19 -23.83
C TYR A 290 10.35 27.47 -22.32
N LYS A 291 11.45 27.54 -21.60
CA LYS A 291 11.46 27.68 -20.12
C LYS A 291 10.57 26.65 -19.40
N GLY A 292 10.49 25.44 -19.96
CA GLY A 292 9.66 24.36 -19.45
C GLY A 292 8.24 24.31 -20.02
N VAL A 293 7.74 25.35 -20.73
CA VAL A 293 6.40 25.33 -21.28
C VAL A 293 6.37 24.50 -22.57
N VAL A 294 5.55 23.43 -22.56
CA VAL A 294 5.50 22.44 -23.65
C VAL A 294 4.28 22.58 -24.56
N ASN A 295 3.24 23.24 -24.10
CA ASN A 295 2.05 23.56 -24.89
C ASN A 295 2.12 25.00 -25.48
N TYR A 296 1.07 25.43 -26.17
CA TYR A 296 0.96 26.77 -26.79
C TYR A 296 -0.14 27.59 -26.10
N PRO A 297 0.14 28.23 -24.94
CA PRO A 297 -0.84 29.02 -24.21
C PRO A 297 -1.33 30.22 -25.07
N THR A 298 -2.61 30.58 -24.94
CA THR A 298 -3.27 31.48 -25.92
C THR A 298 -3.57 32.88 -25.39
N ASP A 299 -3.05 33.29 -24.24
CA ASP A 299 -3.42 34.58 -23.65
C ASP A 299 -2.83 35.77 -24.41
N ASN A 300 -1.75 35.59 -25.16
CA ASN A 300 -1.16 36.58 -26.04
C ASN A 300 -1.71 36.54 -27.49
N GLY A 301 -2.63 35.62 -27.81
CA GLY A 301 -3.23 35.47 -29.14
C GLY A 301 -2.29 34.95 -30.23
N VAL A 302 -1.08 34.51 -29.88
CA VAL A 302 -0.06 34.01 -30.81
C VAL A 302 0.29 32.56 -30.48
N ARG A 303 0.43 31.72 -31.52
CA ARG A 303 0.86 30.33 -31.33
C ARG A 303 2.35 30.24 -31.01
N ASN A 304 2.68 30.42 -29.76
CA ASN A 304 4.03 30.27 -29.21
C ASN A 304 3.97 29.83 -27.74
N HIS A 305 5.12 29.58 -27.14
CA HIS A 305 5.19 29.15 -25.73
C HIS A 305 5.21 30.33 -24.73
N TYR A 306 5.03 31.57 -25.18
CA TYR A 306 5.14 32.76 -24.33
C TYR A 306 3.79 33.27 -23.81
N GLY A 307 2.67 32.73 -24.30
CA GLY A 307 1.33 33.20 -23.99
C GLY A 307 0.76 32.72 -22.69
N GLN A 308 1.60 32.51 -21.65
CA GLN A 308 1.13 32.11 -20.32
C GLN A 308 0.37 33.26 -19.64
N ARG A 309 -0.78 32.91 -19.04
CA ARG A 309 -1.48 33.79 -18.12
C ARG A 309 -0.87 33.69 -16.72
N SER A 310 -0.77 34.83 -16.03
CA SER A 310 -0.47 34.81 -14.58
C SER A 310 -1.70 34.36 -13.81
N LEU A 311 -1.51 33.34 -12.94
CA LEU A 311 -2.56 32.66 -12.17
C LEU A 311 -2.17 32.55 -10.70
N ARG A 312 -3.09 32.04 -9.88
CA ARG A 312 -2.84 31.85 -8.44
C ARG A 312 -2.73 30.38 -8.04
N THR A 313 -3.24 29.44 -8.84
CA THR A 313 -3.33 28.04 -8.45
C THR A 313 -2.70 27.13 -9.46
N PHE A 314 -1.91 26.17 -8.95
CA PHE A 314 -1.14 25.24 -9.76
C PHE A 314 -1.06 23.87 -9.05
N ILE A 315 -0.91 22.80 -9.84
CA ILE A 315 -0.53 21.48 -9.36
C ILE A 315 0.86 21.18 -9.90
N LEU A 316 1.79 20.96 -9.00
CA LEU A 316 3.19 20.64 -9.30
C LEU A 316 3.47 19.19 -9.00
N VAL A 317 4.22 18.54 -9.87
CA VAL A 317 4.88 17.25 -9.61
C VAL A 317 6.33 17.54 -9.26
N LYS A 318 6.76 17.15 -8.08
CA LYS A 318 8.12 17.36 -7.58
C LYS A 318 8.78 16.03 -7.30
N LYS A 319 10.09 15.95 -7.55
CA LYS A 319 10.85 14.83 -7.00
C LYS A 319 10.98 15.04 -5.50
N ARG A 320 10.63 14.02 -4.74
CA ARG A 320 10.81 14.09 -3.29
C ARG A 320 12.30 14.18 -2.99
N ASN A 321 12.69 15.23 -2.29
CA ASN A 321 14.03 15.33 -1.75
C ASN A 321 14.18 14.27 -0.65
N GLN A 322 14.76 13.14 -0.98
CA GLN A 322 14.99 12.04 -0.04
C GLN A 322 15.97 12.43 1.10
N SER A 323 16.61 13.59 1.01
CA SER A 323 17.67 14.01 1.95
C SER A 323 17.18 14.93 3.09
N ASP A 324 16.03 15.60 2.98
CA ASP A 324 15.71 16.72 3.88
C ASP A 324 14.56 16.46 4.87
N GLU A 325 13.74 15.41 4.68
CA GLU A 325 12.70 15.07 5.65
C GLU A 325 13.06 13.81 6.44
N THR A 326 13.11 13.92 7.76
CA THR A 326 13.37 12.79 8.66
C THR A 326 12.35 11.68 8.43
N PHE A 327 11.07 12.03 8.20
CA PHE A 327 9.97 11.15 7.86
C PHE A 327 9.05 11.81 6.83
N ALA A 328 8.22 11.02 6.15
CA ALA A 328 7.27 11.51 5.16
C ALA A 328 6.08 12.28 5.78
N GLY A 329 6.00 12.34 7.09
CA GLY A 329 4.98 13.05 7.87
C GLY A 329 4.79 12.42 9.23
N GLY A 330 3.83 12.96 9.99
CA GLY A 330 3.51 12.50 11.33
C GLY A 330 4.43 13.07 12.41
N ASP A 331 4.06 12.84 13.67
CA ASP A 331 4.81 13.25 14.84
C ASP A 331 5.20 12.06 15.75
N GLY A 332 4.85 10.84 15.31
CA GLY A 332 5.17 9.59 15.99
C GLY A 332 4.19 9.20 17.09
N THR A 333 3.07 9.90 17.23
CA THR A 333 1.99 9.52 18.15
C THR A 333 1.10 8.43 17.54
N GLU A 334 0.26 7.80 18.34
CA GLU A 334 -0.71 6.79 17.85
C GLU A 334 -1.69 7.37 16.83
N SER A 335 -2.18 8.60 17.07
CA SER A 335 -3.13 9.28 16.18
C SER A 335 -2.46 9.87 14.92
N ASN A 336 -1.14 10.09 14.96
CA ASN A 336 -0.37 10.69 13.88
C ASN A 336 1.02 10.04 13.75
N PRO A 337 1.10 8.74 13.33
CA PRO A 337 2.34 7.99 13.26
C PRO A 337 3.35 8.61 12.29
N TYR A 338 4.64 8.43 12.55
CA TYR A 338 5.67 8.75 11.56
C TYR A 338 5.44 7.94 10.28
N LEU A 339 5.33 8.62 9.15
CA LEU A 339 5.13 8.01 7.84
C LEU A 339 6.48 7.72 7.18
N ILE A 340 6.66 6.49 6.69
CA ILE A 340 7.88 6.03 6.05
C ILE A 340 7.58 5.63 4.60
N ALA A 341 8.20 6.32 3.65
CA ALA A 341 8.03 6.10 2.21
C ALA A 341 9.35 5.71 1.52
N THR A 342 10.50 5.85 2.18
CA THR A 342 11.81 5.64 1.55
C THR A 342 12.78 4.90 2.48
N ALA A 343 13.81 4.27 1.89
CA ALA A 343 14.88 3.62 2.63
C ALA A 343 15.65 4.58 3.55
N ASN A 344 15.81 5.84 3.16
CA ASN A 344 16.43 6.86 4.02
C ASN A 344 15.56 7.14 5.26
N GLN A 345 14.26 7.33 5.07
CA GLN A 345 13.32 7.55 6.19
C GLN A 345 13.26 6.34 7.12
N LEU A 346 13.33 5.12 6.57
CA LEU A 346 13.43 3.92 7.39
C LEU A 346 14.72 3.94 8.25
N GLN A 347 15.87 4.31 7.67
CA GLN A 347 17.13 4.45 8.41
C GLN A 347 17.07 5.60 9.43
N ASN A 348 16.30 6.65 9.20
CA ASN A 348 16.13 7.77 10.14
C ASN A 348 15.44 7.38 11.46
N MET A 349 14.82 6.19 11.55
CA MET A 349 14.39 5.65 12.83
C MET A 349 15.54 5.62 13.88
N HIS A 350 16.78 5.46 13.43
CA HIS A 350 17.94 5.44 14.32
C HIS A 350 18.31 6.82 14.91
N THR A 351 17.86 7.91 14.30
CA THR A 351 18.18 9.28 14.72
C THR A 351 17.25 9.82 15.80
N LEU A 352 16.14 9.11 16.08
CA LEU A 352 15.15 9.52 17.07
C LEU A 352 15.70 9.44 18.50
N ASN A 353 15.17 10.30 19.37
CA ASN A 353 15.41 10.21 20.80
C ASN A 353 14.51 9.15 21.43
N TRP A 354 15.07 7.97 21.71
CA TRP A 354 14.34 6.83 22.25
C TRP A 354 14.17 6.84 23.78
N ALA A 355 14.57 7.91 24.47
CA ALA A 355 14.36 8.02 25.92
C ALA A 355 12.84 8.01 26.23
N ASN A 356 12.45 7.31 27.30
CA ASN A 356 11.07 7.24 27.81
C ASN A 356 10.03 6.61 26.85
N THR A 357 10.44 5.88 25.83
CA THR A 357 9.48 5.25 24.88
C THR A 357 8.68 4.11 25.51
N GLU A 358 8.98 3.64 26.70
CA GLU A 358 8.16 2.65 27.42
C GLU A 358 6.79 3.20 27.81
N THR A 359 6.73 4.50 28.19
CA THR A 359 5.49 5.19 28.57
C THR A 359 4.86 5.96 27.41
N ASN A 360 5.65 6.29 26.38
CA ASN A 360 5.24 7.03 25.22
C ASN A 360 5.91 6.45 23.96
N PRO A 361 5.42 5.28 23.47
CA PRO A 361 6.03 4.59 22.35
C PRO A 361 5.91 5.40 21.04
N TYR A 362 6.90 5.26 20.17
CA TYR A 362 6.77 5.78 18.82
C TYR A 362 5.89 4.87 17.95
N HIS A 363 5.05 5.49 17.14
CA HIS A 363 4.23 4.84 16.14
C HIS A 363 4.78 5.15 14.74
N PHE A 364 4.92 4.10 13.91
CA PHE A 364 5.37 4.18 12.51
C PHE A 364 4.38 3.51 11.60
N ARG A 365 4.21 4.06 10.40
CA ARG A 365 3.42 3.46 9.33
C ARG A 365 4.15 3.56 7.99
N LEU A 366 4.25 2.46 7.27
CA LEU A 366 4.67 2.51 5.86
C LEU A 366 3.56 3.13 5.01
N VAL A 367 3.96 3.89 4.01
CA VAL A 367 3.06 4.46 3.01
C VAL A 367 3.50 4.09 1.58
N ALA A 368 4.55 3.28 1.47
CA ALA A 368 5.06 2.72 0.22
C ALA A 368 5.89 1.46 0.49
N ASP A 369 6.08 0.63 -0.51
CA ASP A 369 7.09 -0.43 -0.50
C ASP A 369 8.50 0.18 -0.42
N ILE A 370 9.37 -0.42 0.39
CA ILE A 370 10.75 0.04 0.59
C ILE A 370 11.73 -0.96 0.00
N ASP A 371 12.63 -0.52 -0.87
CA ASP A 371 13.75 -1.34 -1.35
C ASP A 371 15.05 -0.93 -0.64
N MET A 372 15.66 -1.90 0.06
CA MET A 372 16.92 -1.72 0.80
C MET A 372 18.14 -2.18 0.00
N ILE A 373 18.01 -2.42 -1.31
CA ILE A 373 19.12 -2.89 -2.14
C ILE A 373 20.36 -1.98 -1.99
N GLY A 374 21.54 -2.59 -1.84
CA GLY A 374 22.80 -1.87 -1.66
C GLY A 374 22.99 -1.23 -0.27
N ARG A 375 22.04 -1.41 0.67
CA ARG A 375 22.12 -0.85 2.03
C ARG A 375 22.27 -1.95 3.06
N ASN A 376 23.08 -1.69 4.09
CA ASN A 376 23.12 -2.51 5.28
C ASN A 376 22.16 -1.93 6.34
N TRP A 377 21.42 -2.80 6.96
CA TRP A 377 20.53 -2.44 8.08
C TRP A 377 21.20 -2.83 9.41
N VAL A 378 21.17 -1.94 10.35
CA VAL A 378 21.54 -2.21 11.75
C VAL A 378 20.25 -2.48 12.53
N PRO A 379 20.12 -3.61 13.24
CA PRO A 379 18.92 -3.86 14.04
C PRO A 379 18.64 -2.73 15.04
N LEU A 380 17.38 -2.30 15.14
CA LEU A 380 17.01 -1.11 15.92
C LEU A 380 17.38 -1.21 17.40
N ASN A 381 17.18 -2.39 18.01
CA ASN A 381 17.49 -2.72 19.42
C ASN A 381 18.62 -3.75 19.51
N ASN A 382 19.78 -3.48 18.92
CA ASN A 382 20.90 -4.43 18.88
C ASN A 382 21.86 -4.29 20.06
N ILE A 383 22.07 -3.09 20.58
CA ILE A 383 23.06 -2.78 21.64
C ILE A 383 22.39 -2.65 23.00
N ASP A 384 21.31 -1.88 23.08
CA ASP A 384 20.49 -1.74 24.29
C ASP A 384 19.06 -2.22 24.00
N PRO A 385 18.75 -3.50 24.26
CA PRO A 385 17.45 -4.06 23.93
C PRO A 385 16.30 -3.47 24.77
N TYR A 386 16.59 -2.69 25.82
CA TYR A 386 15.55 -2.14 26.70
C TYR A 386 15.15 -0.70 26.35
N ALA A 387 15.87 -0.05 25.44
CA ALA A 387 15.73 1.39 25.21
C ALA A 387 14.56 1.77 24.29
N LYS A 388 14.10 0.87 23.39
CA LYS A 388 13.22 1.27 22.29
C LYS A 388 11.91 0.48 22.29
N TYR A 389 10.82 1.16 22.60
CA TYR A 389 9.45 0.63 22.53
C TYR A 389 8.69 1.30 21.38
N LEU A 390 8.05 0.52 20.51
CA LEU A 390 7.45 1.05 19.29
C LEU A 390 6.25 0.24 18.81
N HIS A 391 5.43 0.87 17.99
CA HIS A 391 4.41 0.23 17.18
C HIS A 391 4.68 0.48 15.69
N PHE A 392 4.77 -0.57 14.90
CA PHE A 392 5.08 -0.49 13.47
C PHE A 392 3.95 -1.13 12.66
N ASP A 393 3.27 -0.35 11.84
CA ASP A 393 2.27 -0.83 10.91
C ASP A 393 2.83 -0.80 9.48
N GLY A 394 2.97 -1.96 8.85
CA GLY A 394 3.35 -2.06 7.46
C GLY A 394 2.28 -1.57 6.49
N ASP A 395 1.03 -1.44 6.97
CA ASP A 395 -0.14 -0.99 6.21
C ASP A 395 -0.30 -1.71 4.85
N GLY A 396 0.09 -3.00 4.82
CA GLY A 396 0.05 -3.82 3.60
C GLY A 396 1.22 -3.61 2.63
N HIS A 397 2.28 -2.92 3.05
CA HIS A 397 3.50 -2.75 2.28
C HIS A 397 4.58 -3.77 2.63
N VAL A 398 5.64 -3.80 1.82
CA VAL A 398 6.78 -4.69 2.01
C VAL A 398 8.10 -3.92 2.08
N ILE A 399 9.06 -4.46 2.85
CA ILE A 399 10.45 -4.04 2.82
C ILE A 399 11.24 -5.14 2.11
N LYS A 400 11.90 -4.79 1.00
CA LYS A 400 12.63 -5.73 0.14
C LYS A 400 14.15 -5.61 0.33
N ASN A 401 14.86 -6.72 0.11
CA ASN A 401 16.33 -6.77 0.07
C ASN A 401 17.00 -6.28 1.37
N LEU A 402 16.34 -6.50 2.52
CA LEU A 402 16.89 -6.14 3.82
C LEU A 402 18.13 -6.99 4.11
N LYS A 403 19.29 -6.35 4.19
CA LYS A 403 20.54 -7.01 4.53
C LYS A 403 21.01 -6.61 5.93
N VAL A 404 21.23 -7.59 6.80
CA VAL A 404 21.81 -7.41 8.13
C VAL A 404 23.14 -8.16 8.19
N ALA A 405 24.23 -7.42 8.29
CA ALA A 405 25.54 -7.99 8.57
C ALA A 405 25.54 -8.63 9.98
N LYS A 406 26.47 -9.55 10.23
CA LYS A 406 26.54 -10.33 11.48
C LYS A 406 26.42 -9.45 12.73
N ALA A 407 25.28 -9.51 13.39
CA ALA A 407 24.93 -8.73 14.56
C ALA A 407 24.56 -9.65 15.74
N ALA A 408 24.50 -9.12 16.97
CA ALA A 408 24.17 -9.91 18.16
C ALA A 408 22.72 -10.44 18.10
N TYR A 409 21.79 -9.62 17.59
CA TYR A 409 20.38 -9.95 17.39
C TYR A 409 19.98 -9.65 15.94
N GLY A 410 20.64 -10.35 15.00
CA GLY A 410 20.43 -10.12 13.55
C GLY A 410 18.98 -10.26 13.15
N SER A 411 18.35 -9.13 12.77
CA SER A 411 16.94 -9.03 12.38
C SER A 411 16.59 -7.58 12.01
N PHE A 412 15.35 -7.33 11.63
CA PHE A 412 14.88 -5.96 11.41
C PHE A 412 14.87 -5.14 12.72
N PHE A 413 14.27 -5.63 13.78
CA PHE A 413 14.19 -4.90 15.06
C PHE A 413 15.30 -5.22 16.06
N GLY A 414 16.00 -6.34 15.95
CA GLY A 414 16.85 -6.89 17.02
C GLY A 414 16.00 -7.51 18.13
N VAL A 415 15.50 -6.69 19.03
CA VAL A 415 14.48 -7.07 20.02
C VAL A 415 13.24 -6.20 19.79
N LEU A 416 12.10 -6.82 19.54
CA LEU A 416 10.83 -6.11 19.35
C LEU A 416 10.08 -6.00 20.67
N PHE A 417 9.88 -4.76 21.12
CA PHE A 417 8.95 -4.36 22.16
C PHE A 417 7.83 -3.51 21.56
N GLY A 418 6.58 -3.74 21.97
CA GLY A 418 5.40 -3.15 21.36
C GLY A 418 4.84 -4.05 20.27
N SER A 419 4.62 -3.56 19.06
CA SER A 419 4.00 -4.37 18.00
C SER A 419 4.55 -4.10 16.61
N CYS A 420 4.48 -5.14 15.76
CA CYS A 420 4.60 -5.01 14.32
C CYS A 420 3.46 -5.77 13.66
N LYS A 421 2.79 -5.15 12.71
CA LYS A 421 1.67 -5.77 11.98
C LYS A 421 1.65 -5.39 10.50
N ASN A 422 0.95 -6.22 9.70
CA ASN A 422 0.65 -5.97 8.27
C ASN A 422 1.90 -5.68 7.41
N LEU A 423 3.03 -6.34 7.71
CA LEU A 423 4.32 -6.09 7.05
C LEU A 423 4.87 -7.36 6.41
N GLY A 424 5.36 -7.24 5.16
CA GLY A 424 6.18 -8.26 4.53
C GLY A 424 7.67 -7.88 4.52
N LEU A 425 8.56 -8.82 4.90
CA LEU A 425 10.01 -8.71 4.70
C LEU A 425 10.43 -9.66 3.59
N VAL A 426 10.77 -9.12 2.42
CA VAL A 426 10.96 -9.88 1.19
C VAL A 426 12.44 -9.95 0.81
N ASN A 427 12.92 -11.15 0.49
CA ASN A 427 14.30 -11.41 0.09
C ASN A 427 15.30 -10.88 1.12
N VAL A 428 15.09 -11.21 2.40
CA VAL A 428 16.02 -10.83 3.47
C VAL A 428 17.33 -11.64 3.38
N ASP A 429 18.45 -11.02 3.77
CA ASP A 429 19.75 -11.66 3.96
C ASP A 429 20.29 -11.30 5.35
N ILE A 430 19.99 -12.15 6.33
CA ILE A 430 20.23 -11.87 7.74
C ILE A 430 21.26 -12.83 8.30
N GLU A 431 22.31 -12.25 8.92
CA GLU A 431 23.30 -13.01 9.73
C GLU A 431 23.30 -12.54 11.19
N SER A 432 23.34 -13.49 12.11
CA SER A 432 23.43 -13.24 13.55
C SER A 432 24.49 -14.08 14.24
N SER A 433 25.15 -13.51 15.23
CA SER A 433 26.05 -14.24 16.13
C SER A 433 25.31 -14.92 17.29
N ASN A 434 24.00 -14.78 17.40
CA ASN A 434 23.15 -15.36 18.42
C ASN A 434 21.79 -15.77 17.82
N GLY A 435 20.68 -15.50 18.50
CA GLY A 435 19.32 -15.71 17.99
C GLY A 435 19.01 -14.79 16.80
N ALA A 436 18.35 -15.33 15.78
CA ALA A 436 17.99 -14.63 14.57
C ALA A 436 16.52 -14.87 14.18
N GLY A 437 15.92 -13.85 13.57
CA GLY A 437 14.64 -13.94 12.90
C GLY A 437 14.50 -12.79 11.93
N ALA A 438 13.64 -12.87 10.90
CA ALA A 438 13.48 -11.77 9.98
C ALA A 438 13.05 -10.48 10.71
N PHE A 439 12.10 -10.57 11.61
CA PHE A 439 11.60 -9.43 12.39
C PHE A 439 12.36 -9.19 13.69
N GLY A 440 12.68 -10.23 14.44
CA GLY A 440 13.35 -10.09 15.73
C GLY A 440 14.22 -11.28 16.11
N GLY A 441 15.39 -11.05 16.71
CA GLY A 441 16.11 -12.08 17.45
C GLY A 441 15.36 -12.45 18.72
N TYR A 442 14.64 -11.46 19.31
CA TYR A 442 13.69 -11.66 20.41
C TYR A 442 12.39 -10.91 20.18
N LEU A 443 11.29 -11.49 20.62
CA LEU A 443 9.97 -10.88 20.70
C LEU A 443 9.55 -10.78 22.17
N GLY A 444 9.57 -9.57 22.72
CA GLY A 444 9.47 -9.36 24.14
C GLY A 444 10.69 -9.92 24.91
N LEU A 445 10.99 -9.36 26.03
CA LEU A 445 12.11 -9.81 26.88
C LEU A 445 11.89 -9.38 28.31
N ARG A 446 12.40 -10.16 29.25
CA ARG A 446 12.62 -9.76 30.62
C ARG A 446 14.08 -9.99 30.99
N ALA A 447 14.74 -8.94 31.49
CA ALA A 447 15.99 -9.12 32.25
C ALA A 447 15.69 -9.24 33.75
N PRO A 448 16.60 -9.80 34.52
CA PRO A 448 16.55 -9.72 35.96
C PRO A 448 16.34 -8.26 36.38
N ASP A 449 15.47 -8.01 37.34
CA ASP A 449 15.17 -6.70 37.93
C ASP A 449 14.57 -5.63 36.97
N LYS A 450 14.09 -6.03 35.79
CA LYS A 450 13.38 -5.17 34.84
C LYS A 450 11.94 -5.64 34.67
N PRO A 451 11.00 -4.70 34.38
CA PRO A 451 9.64 -5.10 34.06
C PRO A 451 9.58 -5.96 32.79
N VAL A 452 8.56 -6.83 32.71
CA VAL A 452 8.31 -7.64 31.52
C VAL A 452 7.89 -6.71 30.38
N LYS A 453 8.62 -6.76 29.27
CA LYS A 453 8.26 -6.04 28.03
C LYS A 453 7.67 -7.02 27.01
N ILE A 454 6.50 -6.68 26.52
CA ILE A 454 5.73 -7.52 25.61
C ILE A 454 6.02 -7.12 24.17
N GLY A 455 6.13 -8.12 23.29
CA GLY A 455 6.21 -7.95 21.85
C GLY A 455 5.06 -8.69 21.14
N VAL A 456 4.49 -8.08 20.11
CA VAL A 456 3.44 -8.66 19.27
C VAL A 456 3.84 -8.58 17.78
N LEU A 457 3.75 -9.72 17.09
CA LEU A 457 3.92 -9.80 15.64
C LEU A 457 2.66 -10.41 15.03
N GLU A 458 1.99 -9.67 14.15
CA GLU A 458 0.70 -10.09 13.60
C GLU A 458 0.56 -9.76 12.12
N ASN A 459 -0.08 -10.65 11.34
CA ASN A 459 -0.33 -10.47 9.90
C ASN A 459 0.94 -10.15 9.10
N CYS A 460 2.07 -10.80 9.45
CA CYS A 460 3.37 -10.54 8.87
C CYS A 460 3.92 -11.75 8.10
N PHE A 461 4.82 -11.50 7.16
CA PHE A 461 5.52 -12.60 6.51
C PHE A 461 6.99 -12.28 6.18
N SER A 462 7.77 -13.34 5.96
CA SER A 462 9.17 -13.23 5.51
C SER A 462 9.51 -14.20 4.40
N THR A 463 10.43 -13.75 3.52
CA THR A 463 11.11 -14.59 2.52
C THR A 463 12.62 -14.27 2.49
N GLY A 464 13.42 -15.11 1.84
CA GLY A 464 14.86 -14.91 1.75
C GLY A 464 15.62 -15.86 2.68
N LYS A 465 16.62 -15.37 3.43
CA LYS A 465 17.52 -16.21 4.22
C LYS A 465 17.80 -15.63 5.61
N VAL A 466 17.70 -16.47 6.63
CA VAL A 466 18.00 -16.13 8.03
C VAL A 466 19.02 -17.13 8.59
N VAL A 467 20.18 -16.63 9.01
CA VAL A 467 21.29 -17.41 9.56
C VAL A 467 21.64 -16.94 10.96
N GLY A 468 21.76 -17.85 11.89
CA GLY A 468 22.21 -17.58 13.26
C GLY A 468 22.96 -18.75 13.87
N THR A 469 23.48 -18.58 15.08
CA THR A 469 24.20 -19.68 15.76
C THR A 469 23.21 -20.62 16.47
N ASP A 470 22.24 -20.08 17.19
CA ASP A 470 21.21 -20.82 17.90
C ASP A 470 19.90 -20.01 17.98
N ALA A 471 18.77 -20.67 18.20
CA ALA A 471 17.45 -20.03 18.25
C ALA A 471 17.14 -19.21 16.99
N VAL A 472 17.16 -19.86 15.84
CA VAL A 472 16.91 -19.24 14.54
C VAL A 472 15.50 -19.54 14.07
N GLY A 473 14.73 -18.49 13.78
CA GLY A 473 13.37 -18.62 13.24
C GLY A 473 13.19 -17.83 11.95
N GLY A 474 12.30 -18.24 11.08
CA GLY A 474 11.98 -17.50 9.87
C GLY A 474 11.38 -16.12 10.16
N LEU A 475 10.62 -16.00 11.26
CA LEU A 475 10.07 -14.73 11.74
C LEU A 475 10.82 -14.21 12.96
N ILE A 476 10.92 -15.03 14.01
CA ILE A 476 11.43 -14.66 15.33
C ILE A 476 12.40 -15.71 15.85
N GLY A 477 13.56 -15.29 16.39
CA GLY A 477 14.48 -16.20 17.04
C GLY A 477 13.88 -16.76 18.34
N ASN A 478 13.46 -15.89 19.25
CA ASN A 478 12.93 -16.27 20.56
C ASN A 478 11.64 -15.51 20.89
N ILE A 479 10.58 -16.19 21.31
CA ILE A 479 9.41 -15.55 21.92
C ILE A 479 9.58 -15.54 23.44
N GLY A 480 9.73 -14.35 23.99
CA GLY A 480 9.93 -14.13 25.42
C GLY A 480 11.26 -14.69 25.97
N LYS A 481 11.56 -14.41 27.18
CA LYS A 481 12.46 -15.14 28.07
C LYS A 481 12.00 -14.81 29.48
N PRO A 482 11.10 -15.61 30.05
CA PRO A 482 10.64 -15.35 31.39
C PRO A 482 11.73 -15.70 32.40
N GLN A 483 11.73 -15.00 33.52
CA GLN A 483 12.32 -15.46 34.74
C GLN A 483 11.32 -16.42 35.41
N ALA A 484 11.80 -17.42 36.11
CA ALA A 484 10.95 -18.39 36.83
C ALA A 484 9.80 -17.69 37.59
N GLY A 485 8.57 -18.13 37.35
CA GLY A 485 7.37 -17.65 38.02
C GLY A 485 6.68 -16.43 37.38
N THR A 486 7.07 -15.98 36.16
CA THR A 486 6.37 -14.93 35.45
C THR A 486 6.12 -15.32 34.00
N THR A 487 4.91 -15.09 33.51
CA THR A 487 4.53 -15.31 32.13
C THR A 487 4.83 -14.06 31.30
N ASN A 488 5.41 -14.23 30.11
CA ASN A 488 5.52 -13.17 29.12
C ASN A 488 4.58 -13.49 27.95
N PRO A 489 3.42 -12.83 27.83
CA PRO A 489 2.43 -13.13 26.78
C PRO A 489 2.78 -12.54 25.42
N SER A 490 4.06 -12.46 25.07
CA SER A 490 4.48 -12.06 23.73
C SER A 490 3.95 -13.03 22.68
N ARG A 491 3.48 -12.51 21.55
CA ARG A 491 2.70 -13.29 20.59
C ARG A 491 3.18 -13.16 19.16
N VAL A 492 3.23 -14.27 18.46
CA VAL A 492 3.24 -14.34 16.99
C VAL A 492 1.93 -14.95 16.54
N SER A 493 1.15 -14.25 15.71
CA SER A 493 -0.13 -14.73 15.20
C SER A 493 -0.35 -14.39 13.74
N ASN A 494 -1.17 -15.18 13.04
CA ASN A 494 -1.61 -14.92 11.67
C ASN A 494 -0.45 -14.58 10.73
N SER A 495 0.66 -15.29 10.79
CA SER A 495 1.90 -14.94 10.10
C SER A 495 2.56 -16.16 9.45
N PHE A 496 3.35 -15.95 8.40
CA PHE A 496 4.05 -17.05 7.76
C PHE A 496 5.50 -16.73 7.39
N SER A 497 6.29 -17.78 7.12
CA SER A 497 7.64 -17.63 6.58
C SER A 497 7.90 -18.62 5.45
N ALA A 498 8.45 -18.11 4.34
CA ALA A 498 9.04 -18.89 3.26
C ALA A 498 10.57 -18.73 3.22
N ALA A 499 11.18 -18.15 4.24
CA ALA A 499 12.62 -17.96 4.32
C ALA A 499 13.36 -19.29 4.56
N GLN A 500 14.56 -19.42 3.98
CA GLN A 500 15.52 -20.44 4.37
C GLN A 500 16.07 -20.10 5.76
N VAL A 501 16.00 -21.06 6.71
CA VAL A 501 16.44 -20.89 8.10
C VAL A 501 17.64 -21.79 8.36
N ILE A 502 18.75 -21.22 8.84
CA ILE A 502 19.97 -21.96 9.10
C ILE A 502 20.51 -21.67 10.52
N ALA A 503 20.55 -22.66 11.37
CA ALA A 503 21.27 -22.60 12.63
C ALA A 503 22.64 -23.26 12.49
N THR A 504 23.72 -22.55 12.87
CA THR A 504 25.10 -22.91 12.48
C THR A 504 25.98 -23.38 13.64
N ASN A 505 25.48 -23.48 14.87
CA ASN A 505 26.32 -23.87 16.01
C ASN A 505 26.73 -25.34 15.93
N THR A 506 28.00 -25.59 15.69
CA THR A 506 28.61 -26.94 15.58
C THR A 506 29.22 -27.45 16.88
N GLY A 507 29.21 -26.64 17.94
CA GLY A 507 29.76 -27.00 19.26
C GLY A 507 28.87 -27.95 20.06
N THR A 508 29.17 -28.10 21.33
CA THR A 508 28.35 -28.90 22.28
C THR A 508 27.04 -28.22 22.70
N SER A 509 26.89 -26.95 22.30
CA SER A 509 25.68 -26.15 22.56
C SER A 509 24.57 -26.43 21.51
N ASN A 510 23.34 -26.12 21.86
CA ASN A 510 22.21 -26.34 20.99
C ASN A 510 22.31 -25.48 19.69
N SER A 511 21.75 -26.00 18.61
CA SER A 511 21.55 -25.33 17.35
C SER A 511 20.11 -25.55 16.92
N ARG A 512 19.22 -24.61 17.30
CA ARG A 512 17.77 -24.74 17.17
C ARG A 512 17.27 -23.92 16.00
N ALA A 513 16.74 -24.58 15.00
CA ALA A 513 16.15 -23.96 13.83
C ALA A 513 14.66 -24.25 13.76
N GLY A 514 13.82 -23.25 13.61
CA GLY A 514 12.37 -23.38 13.40
C GLY A 514 11.87 -22.54 12.25
N GLY A 515 10.95 -23.06 11.47
CA GLY A 515 10.45 -22.36 10.28
C GLY A 515 9.78 -21.02 10.57
N LEU A 516 9.13 -20.88 11.73
CA LEU A 516 8.60 -19.61 12.22
C LEU A 516 9.41 -19.08 13.41
N VAL A 517 9.67 -19.92 14.41
CA VAL A 517 10.25 -19.51 15.68
C VAL A 517 11.35 -20.47 16.11
N GLY A 518 12.51 -19.94 16.50
CA GLY A 518 13.61 -20.73 17.03
C GLY A 518 13.27 -21.35 18.40
N ILE A 519 12.83 -20.51 19.36
CA ILE A 519 12.44 -20.95 20.72
C ILE A 519 11.16 -20.23 21.17
N ILE A 520 10.25 -20.99 21.76
CA ILE A 520 9.11 -20.48 22.52
C ILE A 520 9.36 -20.74 23.99
N TYR A 521 9.60 -19.69 24.77
CA TYR A 521 9.68 -19.78 26.23
C TYR A 521 8.31 -19.75 26.88
N GLU A 522 8.27 -20.06 28.21
CA GLU A 522 7.06 -20.04 29.02
C GLU A 522 6.28 -18.72 28.87
N GLY A 523 4.98 -18.81 28.57
CA GLY A 523 4.09 -17.68 28.32
C GLY A 523 4.09 -17.17 26.89
N GLY A 524 5.07 -17.53 26.06
CA GLY A 524 5.11 -17.16 24.65
C GLY A 524 4.00 -17.83 23.86
N ILE A 525 3.40 -17.11 22.90
CA ILE A 525 2.26 -17.57 22.10
C ILE A 525 2.64 -17.59 20.62
N LEU A 526 2.47 -18.76 19.99
CA LEU A 526 2.51 -18.92 18.53
C LEU A 526 1.22 -19.57 18.06
N GLU A 527 0.50 -18.90 17.17
CA GLU A 527 -0.77 -19.42 16.67
C GLU A 527 -1.10 -18.95 15.25
N ASN A 528 -1.88 -19.77 14.53
CA ASN A 528 -2.44 -19.45 13.21
C ASN A 528 -1.37 -19.09 12.19
N GLY A 529 -0.36 -19.91 12.01
CA GLY A 529 0.74 -19.60 11.10
C GLY A 529 1.24 -20.81 10.32
N PHE A 530 2.02 -20.56 9.28
CA PHE A 530 2.66 -21.64 8.53
C PHE A 530 4.10 -21.30 8.10
N SER A 531 4.89 -22.34 7.83
CA SER A 531 6.22 -22.21 7.24
C SER A 531 6.37 -23.06 5.99
N SER A 532 7.09 -22.55 4.98
CA SER A 532 7.34 -23.27 3.74
C SER A 532 8.81 -23.25 3.27
N GLY A 533 9.68 -22.52 3.95
CA GLY A 533 11.11 -22.46 3.64
C GLY A 533 11.86 -23.76 3.98
N GLU A 534 13.11 -23.84 3.52
CA GLU A 534 14.04 -24.91 3.93
C GLU A 534 14.60 -24.65 5.32
N ILE A 535 14.64 -25.67 6.19
CA ILE A 535 15.13 -25.56 7.55
C ILE A 535 16.37 -26.44 7.75
N ILE A 536 17.45 -25.84 8.20
CA ILE A 536 18.75 -26.52 8.38
C ILE A 536 19.29 -26.24 9.78
N SER A 537 19.69 -27.30 10.49
CA SER A 537 20.45 -27.19 11.73
C SER A 537 21.76 -27.95 11.62
N ASN A 538 22.87 -27.27 11.84
CA ASN A 538 24.21 -27.85 11.90
C ASN A 538 24.55 -28.17 13.37
N THR A 539 23.92 -29.18 13.92
CA THR A 539 24.15 -29.56 15.32
C THR A 539 24.88 -30.90 15.46
N SER A 540 25.92 -30.92 16.28
CA SER A 540 26.62 -32.18 16.63
C SER A 540 25.97 -32.91 17.76
N SER A 541 25.17 -32.25 18.61
CA SER A 541 24.45 -32.83 19.74
C SER A 541 23.24 -31.97 20.12
N GLY A 542 22.16 -32.59 20.60
CA GLY A 542 21.02 -31.88 21.17
C GLY A 542 19.91 -31.55 20.19
N LYS A 543 19.29 -30.38 20.33
CA LYS A 543 18.07 -29.98 19.66
C LYS A 543 18.40 -29.38 18.29
N GLY A 544 17.63 -29.70 17.26
CA GLY A 544 17.98 -29.49 15.88
C GLY A 544 16.98 -28.67 15.07
N ALA A 545 16.29 -29.27 14.09
CA ALA A 545 15.44 -28.59 13.13
C ALA A 545 13.97 -29.00 13.26
N GLY A 546 13.08 -28.04 13.42
CA GLY A 546 11.62 -28.21 13.35
C GLY A 546 11.02 -27.36 12.24
N GLY A 547 10.05 -27.90 11.52
CA GLY A 547 9.42 -27.20 10.41
C GLY A 547 8.72 -25.90 10.82
N ILE A 548 8.28 -25.79 12.06
CA ILE A 548 7.63 -24.62 12.64
C ILE A 548 8.45 -24.05 13.81
N VAL A 549 8.84 -24.89 14.79
CA VAL A 549 9.50 -24.48 16.04
C VAL A 549 10.76 -25.28 16.28
N GLY A 550 11.89 -24.62 16.57
CA GLY A 550 13.13 -25.31 16.95
C GLY A 550 13.04 -25.92 18.35
N TRP A 551 12.55 -25.20 19.31
CA TRP A 551 12.26 -25.67 20.67
C TRP A 551 11.08 -24.96 21.30
N ALA A 552 10.13 -25.69 21.86
CA ALA A 552 9.02 -25.15 22.61
C ALA A 552 9.09 -25.57 24.10
N ASP A 553 9.28 -24.58 24.99
CA ASP A 553 9.04 -24.72 26.42
C ASP A 553 7.57 -24.43 26.78
N TYR A 554 6.78 -23.95 25.84
CA TYR A 554 5.39 -23.61 26.04
C TYR A 554 4.52 -23.98 24.82
N LYS A 555 3.24 -23.61 24.84
CA LYS A 555 2.24 -24.04 23.85
C LYS A 555 2.34 -23.29 22.56
N PHE A 556 2.05 -23.99 21.47
CA PHE A 556 1.72 -23.42 20.16
C PHE A 556 0.52 -24.18 19.58
N LYS A 557 -0.24 -23.53 18.68
CA LYS A 557 -1.44 -24.15 18.13
C LYS A 557 -1.77 -23.64 16.73
N ASN A 558 -2.58 -24.45 16.02
CA ASN A 558 -3.15 -24.09 14.72
C ASN A 558 -2.06 -23.74 13.71
N VAL A 559 -0.99 -24.53 13.63
CA VAL A 559 0.16 -24.27 12.75
C VAL A 559 0.28 -25.33 11.67
N VAL A 560 0.83 -24.92 10.50
CA VAL A 560 0.93 -25.81 9.34
C VAL A 560 2.33 -25.78 8.74
N ALA A 561 2.95 -26.93 8.58
CA ALA A 561 4.24 -27.07 7.92
C ALA A 561 4.06 -27.44 6.44
N PHE A 562 4.68 -26.64 5.55
CA PHE A 562 4.79 -26.84 4.10
C PHE A 562 6.25 -26.88 3.63
N ASN A 563 7.19 -27.06 4.55
CA ASN A 563 8.61 -26.87 4.29
C ASN A 563 9.09 -27.68 3.08
N SER A 564 9.96 -27.09 2.27
CA SER A 564 10.59 -27.77 1.12
C SER A 564 11.53 -28.89 1.57
N SER A 565 12.21 -28.71 2.70
CA SER A 565 12.95 -29.76 3.42
C SER A 565 13.27 -29.32 4.85
N ILE A 566 13.52 -30.31 5.73
CA ILE A 566 13.98 -30.11 7.11
C ILE A 566 15.20 -31.00 7.31
N SER A 567 16.34 -30.39 7.63
CA SER A 567 17.62 -31.09 7.65
C SER A 567 18.41 -30.87 8.93
N ILE A 568 19.01 -31.95 9.43
CA ILE A 568 20.04 -31.91 10.48
C ILE A 568 21.34 -32.40 9.88
N VAL A 569 22.42 -31.65 10.14
CA VAL A 569 23.79 -32.06 9.87
C VAL A 569 24.46 -32.38 11.21
N GLY A 570 24.53 -33.68 11.57
CA GLY A 570 25.04 -34.15 12.83
C GLY A 570 24.35 -35.46 13.31
N ALA A 571 25.07 -36.25 14.13
CA ALA A 571 24.62 -37.62 14.40
C ALA A 571 23.45 -37.76 15.41
N THR A 572 23.30 -36.82 16.34
CA THR A 572 22.45 -37.00 17.54
C THR A 572 21.34 -35.96 17.69
N GLY A 573 21.19 -35.02 16.73
CA GLY A 573 20.16 -34.00 16.81
C GLY A 573 18.74 -34.54 16.64
N THR A 574 17.78 -33.89 17.31
CA THR A 574 16.35 -34.14 17.17
C THR A 574 15.72 -33.32 16.06
N THR A 575 14.68 -33.80 15.44
CA THR A 575 13.98 -33.13 14.36
C THR A 575 12.51 -33.56 14.30
N GLY A 576 11.68 -32.77 13.64
CA GLY A 576 10.28 -33.08 13.35
C GLY A 576 9.72 -32.13 12.32
N ARG A 577 8.63 -32.49 11.66
CA ARG A 577 7.99 -31.58 10.68
C ARG A 577 7.34 -30.36 11.35
N ILE A 578 7.07 -30.42 12.65
CA ILE A 578 6.54 -29.30 13.44
C ILE A 578 7.60 -28.77 14.42
N SER A 579 8.07 -29.56 15.36
CA SER A 579 9.04 -29.14 16.38
C SER A 579 10.22 -30.07 16.47
N ALA A 580 11.43 -29.53 16.69
CA ALA A 580 12.60 -30.37 16.92
C ALA A 580 12.65 -30.90 18.37
N ALA A 581 12.19 -30.13 19.34
CA ALA A 581 12.20 -30.54 20.74
C ALA A 581 11.13 -29.78 21.55
N MET A 582 10.67 -30.46 22.61
CA MET A 582 9.72 -29.92 23.59
C MET A 582 10.37 -29.93 24.97
N GLY A 583 10.26 -28.82 25.66
CA GLY A 583 10.70 -28.68 27.04
C GLY A 583 9.63 -29.08 28.04
N GLN A 584 9.98 -29.04 29.32
CA GLN A 584 9.05 -29.21 30.43
C GLN A 584 9.05 -27.97 31.31
N VAL A 585 7.85 -27.47 31.63
CA VAL A 585 7.66 -26.39 32.58
C VAL A 585 6.82 -26.94 33.74
N ASN A 586 7.37 -26.89 34.97
CA ASN A 586 6.71 -27.43 36.16
C ASN A 586 6.26 -28.91 36.02
N GLY A 587 7.06 -29.73 35.32
CA GLY A 587 6.74 -31.11 35.07
C GLY A 587 5.72 -31.39 33.98
N VAL A 588 5.17 -30.34 33.33
CA VAL A 588 4.25 -30.47 32.20
C VAL A 588 5.04 -30.31 30.91
N ILE A 589 4.94 -31.28 30.02
CA ILE A 589 5.54 -31.20 28.69
C ILE A 589 4.76 -30.17 27.88
N ALA A 590 5.48 -29.26 27.20
CA ALA A 590 4.90 -28.31 26.26
C ALA A 590 4.05 -29.04 25.21
N GLN A 591 2.93 -28.44 24.80
CA GLN A 591 1.96 -29.09 23.90
C GLN A 591 1.81 -28.28 22.63
N GLY A 592 1.93 -28.95 21.48
CA GLY A 592 1.46 -28.44 20.21
C GLY A 592 0.04 -28.92 19.96
N GLU A 593 -0.89 -27.99 19.72
CA GLU A 593 -2.29 -28.32 19.49
C GLU A 593 -2.64 -28.03 18.02
N ASN A 594 -3.49 -28.86 17.39
CA ASN A 594 -3.99 -28.67 16.03
C ASN A 594 -2.87 -28.33 15.02
N SER A 595 -1.83 -29.16 14.98
CA SER A 595 -0.67 -28.94 14.10
C SER A 595 -0.70 -29.89 12.92
N TRP A 596 -0.58 -29.36 11.71
CA TRP A 596 -0.59 -30.13 10.48
C TRP A 596 0.74 -30.07 9.75
N ALA A 597 1.09 -31.14 9.05
CA ALA A 597 2.25 -31.16 8.18
C ALA A 597 1.90 -31.78 6.82
N LEU A 598 2.36 -31.17 5.74
CA LEU A 598 2.28 -31.75 4.42
C LEU A 598 3.00 -33.12 4.41
N GLU A 599 2.31 -34.16 3.98
CA GLU A 599 2.81 -35.55 4.06
C GLU A 599 4.12 -35.79 3.30
N THR A 600 4.41 -34.98 2.29
CA THR A 600 5.56 -35.13 1.41
C THR A 600 6.81 -34.38 1.87
N ILE A 601 6.80 -33.70 3.03
CA ILE A 601 8.00 -32.97 3.52
C ILE A 601 9.16 -33.96 3.78
N PRO A 602 10.31 -33.80 3.07
CA PRO A 602 11.46 -34.65 3.33
C PRO A 602 12.17 -34.18 4.61
N VAL A 603 12.30 -35.09 5.58
CA VAL A 603 13.13 -34.89 6.76
C VAL A 603 14.45 -35.64 6.54
N LYS A 604 15.57 -34.95 6.71
CA LYS A 604 16.91 -35.46 6.41
C LYS A 604 17.82 -35.44 7.63
N LYS A 605 18.59 -36.52 7.82
CA LYS A 605 19.72 -36.58 8.73
C LYS A 605 20.99 -36.86 7.90
N ASN A 606 22.00 -35.98 7.99
CA ASN A 606 23.22 -36.08 7.19
C ASN A 606 22.94 -36.29 5.69
N ASN A 607 22.01 -35.49 5.14
CA ASN A 607 21.55 -35.54 3.74
C ASN A 607 20.80 -36.81 3.32
N VAL A 608 20.51 -37.73 4.24
CA VAL A 608 19.72 -38.93 3.96
C VAL A 608 18.28 -38.72 4.45
N THR A 609 17.31 -38.89 3.59
CA THR A 609 15.89 -38.86 3.97
C THR A 609 15.56 -40.03 4.91
N VAL A 610 14.92 -39.70 6.01
CA VAL A 610 14.60 -40.68 7.08
C VAL A 610 13.10 -40.73 7.34
N PRO A 611 12.53 -41.90 7.68
CA PRO A 611 11.12 -42.05 8.02
C PRO A 611 10.80 -41.38 9.36
N SER A 612 9.55 -41.01 9.58
CA SER A 612 9.08 -40.41 10.84
C SER A 612 9.45 -41.19 12.12
N SER A 613 9.41 -42.50 12.05
CA SER A 613 9.81 -43.37 13.14
C SER A 613 11.26 -43.22 13.58
N SER A 614 12.13 -42.60 12.80
CA SER A 614 13.54 -42.42 13.15
C SER A 614 13.85 -41.06 13.79
N TYR A 615 12.89 -40.15 13.86
CA TYR A 615 13.08 -38.82 14.48
C TYR A 615 12.06 -38.51 15.58
N VAL A 616 10.92 -39.18 15.60
CA VAL A 616 9.97 -39.15 16.71
C VAL A 616 10.44 -40.17 17.73
N THR A 617 11.26 -39.76 18.71
CA THR A 617 11.78 -40.67 19.74
C THR A 617 11.07 -40.46 21.05
N GLY A 618 10.55 -41.56 21.65
CA GLY A 618 10.09 -41.71 23.05
C GLY A 618 8.60 -41.51 23.27
N GLU A 619 8.11 -42.22 24.22
CA GLU A 619 6.75 -42.34 24.71
C GLU A 619 5.71 -41.32 24.15
N VAL A 620 4.91 -41.76 23.18
CA VAL A 620 3.47 -41.74 23.09
C VAL A 620 2.72 -40.60 22.39
N THR A 621 1.67 -40.99 21.73
CA THR A 621 0.47 -40.41 21.08
C THR A 621 0.20 -38.90 21.15
N ILE A 622 0.40 -38.21 22.24
CA ILE A 622 0.28 -36.73 22.32
C ILE A 622 1.56 -36.04 21.79
N LYS A 623 2.71 -36.71 21.90
CA LYS A 623 4.00 -36.19 21.44
C LYS A 623 4.14 -36.22 19.92
N GLU A 624 3.54 -37.18 19.23
CA GLU A 624 3.62 -37.27 17.76
C GLU A 624 3.06 -36.05 17.06
N ILE A 625 1.91 -35.55 17.50
CA ILE A 625 1.26 -34.34 16.90
C ILE A 625 2.11 -33.09 17.17
N ALA A 626 2.71 -32.96 18.34
CA ALA A 626 3.52 -31.80 18.66
C ALA A 626 4.89 -31.80 17.94
N PHE A 627 5.47 -33.00 17.69
CA PHE A 627 6.75 -33.09 16.97
C PHE A 627 6.58 -33.18 15.47
N ASP A 628 5.64 -33.96 14.99
CA ASP A 628 5.51 -34.28 13.56
C ASP A 628 4.26 -33.70 12.91
N GLY A 629 3.25 -33.39 13.68
CA GLY A 629 1.96 -32.91 13.21
C GLY A 629 1.13 -34.00 12.56
N GLU A 630 -0.15 -33.75 12.39
CA GLU A 630 -1.04 -34.64 11.64
C GLU A 630 -0.71 -34.51 10.14
N SER A 631 -0.37 -35.67 9.51
CA SER A 631 -0.08 -35.70 8.09
C SER A 631 -1.32 -35.37 7.26
N LYS A 632 -1.19 -34.40 6.37
CA LYS A 632 -2.24 -33.93 5.45
C LYS A 632 -1.77 -33.99 4.02
N THR A 633 -2.66 -34.37 3.11
CA THR A 633 -2.39 -34.34 1.68
C THR A 633 -2.37 -32.90 1.17
N ALA A 634 -1.71 -32.66 0.05
CA ALA A 634 -1.72 -31.36 -0.62
C ALA A 634 -3.15 -30.90 -1.00
N LEU A 635 -4.03 -31.84 -1.37
CA LEU A 635 -5.43 -31.56 -1.68
C LEU A 635 -6.20 -31.05 -0.46
N PHE A 636 -6.02 -31.70 0.71
CA PHE A 636 -6.64 -31.26 1.97
C PHE A 636 -6.19 -29.84 2.37
N LEU A 637 -4.90 -29.55 2.21
CA LEU A 637 -4.32 -28.26 2.58
C LEU A 637 -4.64 -27.12 1.60
N ARG A 638 -5.18 -27.39 0.43
CA ARG A 638 -5.68 -26.37 -0.50
C ARG A 638 -7.07 -25.83 -0.14
N ASP A 639 -7.83 -26.56 0.66
CA ASP A 639 -9.18 -26.16 1.04
C ASP A 639 -9.16 -25.27 2.29
N MET A 640 -9.37 -23.98 2.13
CA MET A 640 -9.39 -23.00 3.23
C MET A 640 -10.54 -23.26 4.23
N ASN A 641 -11.60 -23.99 3.87
CA ASN A 641 -12.64 -24.37 4.81
C ASN A 641 -12.09 -25.27 5.93
N ASN A 642 -11.09 -26.11 5.65
CA ASN A 642 -10.44 -26.93 6.66
C ASN A 642 -9.73 -26.06 7.72
N TYR A 643 -9.06 -24.97 7.29
CA TYR A 643 -8.41 -24.03 8.20
C TYR A 643 -9.41 -23.30 9.10
N ASN A 644 -10.53 -22.86 8.53
CA ASN A 644 -11.58 -22.22 9.31
C ASN A 644 -12.27 -23.17 10.26
N SER A 645 -12.75 -24.32 9.78
CA SER A 645 -13.58 -25.25 10.57
C SER A 645 -12.81 -26.04 11.62
N ILE A 646 -11.54 -26.37 11.39
CA ILE A 646 -10.73 -27.22 12.26
C ILE A 646 -9.69 -26.41 13.04
N LEU A 647 -8.95 -25.52 12.36
CA LEU A 647 -7.94 -24.70 13.02
C LEU A 647 -8.50 -23.39 13.57
N GLY A 648 -9.73 -22.99 13.21
CA GLY A 648 -10.34 -21.75 13.67
C GLY A 648 -9.73 -20.48 13.05
N TRP A 649 -9.03 -20.60 11.91
CA TRP A 649 -8.49 -19.44 11.21
C TRP A 649 -9.62 -18.56 10.69
N GLN A 650 -9.52 -17.25 10.91
CA GLN A 650 -10.52 -16.30 10.48
C GLN A 650 -10.26 -15.91 9.03
N LEU A 651 -11.24 -16.16 8.14
CA LEU A 651 -11.15 -15.98 6.69
C LEU A 651 -12.01 -14.83 6.20
N GLY A 652 -11.61 -14.20 5.08
CA GLY A 652 -12.40 -13.24 4.33
C GLY A 652 -12.01 -11.77 4.58
N PRO A 653 -12.73 -10.81 3.97
CA PRO A 653 -12.29 -9.43 3.78
C PRO A 653 -11.89 -8.64 5.03
N ASN A 654 -12.48 -8.95 6.18
CA ASN A 654 -12.20 -8.24 7.44
C ASN A 654 -11.36 -9.08 8.42
N ASN A 655 -10.71 -10.13 7.92
CA ASN A 655 -9.97 -11.08 8.72
C ASN A 655 -8.52 -11.19 8.27
N SER A 656 -7.71 -11.98 8.97
CA SER A 656 -6.28 -12.09 8.69
C SER A 656 -5.95 -12.90 7.43
N TRP A 657 -6.81 -13.86 7.04
CA TRP A 657 -6.55 -14.78 5.95
C TRP A 657 -7.58 -14.66 4.83
N ALA A 658 -7.14 -14.76 3.58
CA ALA A 658 -8.02 -14.84 2.43
C ALA A 658 -8.78 -16.18 2.42
N SER A 659 -9.94 -16.20 1.76
CA SER A 659 -10.75 -17.42 1.61
C SER A 659 -10.24 -18.36 0.51
N THR A 660 -9.04 -18.12 -0.01
CA THR A 660 -8.40 -18.90 -1.09
C THR A 660 -6.93 -19.14 -0.79
N THR A 661 -6.32 -20.06 -1.54
CA THR A 661 -4.88 -20.32 -1.51
C THR A 661 -4.21 -19.78 -2.78
N ASN A 662 -2.87 -19.62 -2.73
CA ASN A 662 -2.08 -19.32 -3.93
C ASN A 662 -2.02 -20.51 -4.90
N SER A 663 -1.36 -20.35 -6.05
CA SER A 663 -1.21 -21.39 -7.07
C SER A 663 -0.60 -22.70 -6.55
N ASN A 664 0.25 -22.62 -5.52
CA ASN A 664 0.91 -23.75 -4.86
C ASN A 664 0.09 -24.34 -3.70
N GLY A 665 -1.12 -23.85 -3.45
CA GLY A 665 -2.02 -24.34 -2.40
C GLY A 665 -1.66 -23.89 -0.98
N LYS A 666 -0.95 -22.76 -0.82
CA LYS A 666 -0.62 -22.18 0.48
C LYS A 666 -1.59 -21.06 0.84
N PRO A 667 -1.97 -20.89 2.12
CA PRO A 667 -2.81 -19.79 2.58
C PRO A 667 -2.21 -18.43 2.26
N ILE A 668 -3.06 -17.42 2.02
CA ILE A 668 -2.67 -16.06 1.71
C ILE A 668 -3.18 -15.12 2.79
N LEU A 669 -2.33 -14.22 3.30
CA LEU A 669 -2.79 -13.13 4.17
C LEU A 669 -3.77 -12.25 3.40
N GLN A 670 -4.85 -11.80 4.05
CA GLN A 670 -5.91 -11.04 3.38
C GLN A 670 -5.40 -9.75 2.75
N TRP A 671 -4.57 -8.98 3.46
CA TRP A 671 -4.00 -7.76 2.91
C TRP A 671 -3.09 -8.03 1.70
N LEU A 672 -2.34 -9.14 1.73
CA LEU A 672 -1.47 -9.56 0.64
C LEU A 672 -2.29 -10.01 -0.59
N PHE A 673 -3.43 -10.67 -0.36
CA PHE A 673 -4.38 -11.03 -1.42
C PHE A 673 -4.95 -9.78 -2.12
N LEU A 674 -5.29 -8.73 -1.34
CA LEU A 674 -5.81 -7.47 -1.85
C LEU A 674 -4.80 -6.69 -2.69
N ARG A 675 -3.49 -6.87 -2.47
CA ARG A 675 -2.44 -6.29 -3.34
C ARG A 675 -2.46 -6.86 -4.76
N GLY A 676 -2.86 -8.12 -4.93
CA GLY A 676 -2.89 -8.81 -6.22
C GLY A 676 -1.54 -9.38 -6.70
N ASP A 677 -0.41 -8.96 -6.14
CA ASP A 677 0.95 -9.43 -6.53
C ASP A 677 1.49 -10.56 -5.63
N TYR A 678 0.62 -11.17 -4.83
CA TYR A 678 0.98 -12.15 -3.80
C TYR A 678 1.74 -13.38 -4.32
N GLU A 679 1.51 -13.84 -5.54
CA GLU A 679 2.20 -15.01 -6.10
C GLU A 679 3.72 -14.81 -6.14
N THR A 680 4.20 -13.57 -6.30
CA THR A 680 5.62 -13.24 -6.37
C THR A 680 6.36 -13.48 -5.06
N PHE A 681 5.64 -13.55 -3.93
CA PHE A 681 6.20 -13.70 -2.58
C PHE A 681 6.22 -15.14 -2.07
N TYR A 682 5.73 -16.10 -2.85
CA TYR A 682 5.68 -17.52 -2.47
C TYR A 682 6.65 -18.40 -3.27
N GLN A 683 7.49 -17.78 -4.11
CA GLN A 683 8.46 -18.46 -4.94
C GLN A 683 9.65 -18.97 -4.15
#